data_c65b70063afd69db59d93365beaed78b
#
_entry.id   c65b70063afd69db59d93365beaed78b
#
_cell.length_a   1.000
_cell.length_b   1.000
_cell.length_c   1.000
_cell.angle_alpha   90.00
_cell.angle_beta   90.00
_cell.angle_gamma   90.00
#
_symmetry.space_group_name_H-M   'P 1'
#
loop_
_entity.id
_entity.type
_entity.pdbx_description
1 polymer ?
#
loop_
_entity_poly.entity_id
_entity_poly.type
_entity_poly.pdbx_seq_one_letter_code
_entity_poly.pdbx_strand_id
1 'polypeptide(L)'
;MPDLDTREWLLTNGLGSFASGTISDVRTRTYHGWLFAATNPPSGRTLLFSHLEASLEILGSVVALGTNVWGNGRIELTGYEQLRRFDINPVPKWTWGQDNWQLTRQLVMPYGLVGTGDKGRESRGAGEQGSRGEGEVAESFSPLPLCPSASLPLIPNAQFCHRILIQYRYEGTETAILRLRLLIAERDFHHQQTAQKLQFSQLLGEQQVCLQAIHSGHFGIPWHLRWTQGNYQPDAVWYWDYRLSEETKRGLGDKEDLHSPGYLIVTLQPGDTVTLEARVGFPDSVPGVLTIKTFAEAVEAEQERLSQIFGWREGGRGAGEQGSRGAEEQRGSTSLREAAPTATLSDRGAGERENNYEYPMPHTPCPIPNAQFPIWQQLLKASDQFIVYRASVAGPTVIAGYHWFNDWGRDTLIALPGLALVPQRFDLAKGVLRTFGHYCRHGLIANAFPDLNGEPIYNSIDAALWWIETLGLYLEATQDWDFLAEQFPVVQQIYKAFVGGTHFNIQVDATDGLVSWDAHGVALTWMDVVIGAHPVTPRYGKPVEINALWYSALCWLSQWAGRLSQMEYGSPVRLTKQAQRYANQAQHVKISLQKFWNHQLGYLYDTIEPDDRRNFQIRPNAVLALSLHHCGFPEQQGCQILDLATSSLLTPYGLRSLNPGDPEYKGKYEGNQQQRDRAYHQGTVWTWLIGPYIRAWQRFYPQQSLPFDWQPLLDHFFFDACLGSISEIFDGDSPHTPRGAIAQAWSVAEVIRHMK
;
A
#
# COMPACT_ATOMS: atom_id res chain seq x y z
N MET A 1 23.06 -6.06 -22.47
CA MET A 1 22.21 -4.87 -22.58
C MET A 1 22.87 -3.80 -21.75
N PRO A 2 22.82 -2.50 -22.10
CA PRO A 2 23.28 -1.46 -21.20
C PRO A 2 22.56 -1.58 -19.86
N ASP A 3 23.24 -1.22 -18.80
CA ASP A 3 22.75 -1.34 -17.41
C ASP A 3 21.77 -0.20 -17.13
N LEU A 4 20.49 -0.40 -17.52
CA LEU A 4 19.43 0.56 -17.30
C LEU A 4 18.96 0.46 -15.83
N ASP A 5 19.00 1.57 -15.12
CA ASP A 5 18.42 1.63 -13.76
C ASP A 5 16.87 1.52 -13.84
N THR A 6 16.38 0.31 -13.63
CA THR A 6 14.95 -0.02 -13.69
C THR A 6 14.26 0.01 -12.32
N ARG A 7 14.92 0.51 -11.27
CA ARG A 7 14.26 0.80 -10.00
C ARG A 7 13.13 1.78 -10.22
N GLU A 8 12.06 1.58 -9.47
CA GLU A 8 10.79 2.25 -9.71
C GLU A 8 10.54 3.36 -8.69
N TRP A 9 9.68 4.28 -9.04
CA TRP A 9 9.14 5.33 -8.17
C TRP A 9 7.62 5.37 -8.28
N LEU A 10 6.95 5.86 -7.22
CA LEU A 10 5.50 5.94 -7.12
C LEU A 10 5.07 7.28 -6.49
N LEU A 11 4.06 7.91 -7.10
CA LEU A 11 3.29 9.04 -6.54
C LEU A 11 1.82 8.68 -6.51
N THR A 12 1.10 9.15 -5.48
CA THR A 12 -0.35 8.93 -5.30
C THR A 12 -1.03 10.23 -4.86
N ASN A 13 -2.35 10.32 -5.04
CA ASN A 13 -3.11 11.53 -4.71
C ASN A 13 -4.23 11.35 -3.66
N GLY A 14 -4.26 10.23 -2.96
CA GLY A 14 -5.32 9.94 -1.98
C GLY A 14 -6.71 9.62 -2.58
N LEU A 15 -6.83 9.50 -3.91
CA LEU A 15 -8.05 9.11 -4.61
C LEU A 15 -7.91 7.80 -5.38
N GLY A 16 -6.75 7.11 -5.28
CA GLY A 16 -6.43 5.94 -6.11
C GLY A 16 -5.75 6.28 -7.43
N SER A 17 -5.67 7.55 -7.83
CA SER A 17 -4.83 7.97 -8.95
C SER A 17 -3.36 7.88 -8.57
N PHE A 18 -2.52 7.53 -9.55
CA PHE A 18 -1.09 7.39 -9.33
C PHE A 18 -0.26 7.78 -10.56
N ALA A 19 1.02 8.01 -10.33
CA ALA A 19 2.05 8.10 -11.33
C ALA A 19 3.21 7.18 -10.94
N SER A 20 3.79 6.51 -11.90
CA SER A 20 4.90 5.58 -11.69
C SER A 20 5.78 5.44 -12.94
N GLY A 21 7.03 5.08 -12.73
CA GLY A 21 8.00 4.85 -13.79
C GLY A 21 9.33 4.37 -13.22
N THR A 22 10.38 4.32 -14.06
CA THR A 22 11.73 3.94 -13.65
C THR A 22 12.65 5.16 -13.50
N ILE A 23 13.78 4.96 -12.83
CA ILE A 23 14.82 6.00 -12.71
C ILE A 23 15.41 6.36 -14.09
N SER A 24 15.69 5.38 -14.94
CA SER A 24 16.21 5.60 -16.29
C SER A 24 15.17 6.14 -17.29
N ASP A 25 13.95 6.41 -16.84
CA ASP A 25 12.82 6.91 -17.64
C ASP A 25 12.30 5.91 -18.69
N VAL A 26 12.77 4.67 -18.65
CA VAL A 26 12.29 3.60 -19.54
C VAL A 26 10.99 3.01 -18.98
N ARG A 27 10.01 2.79 -19.86
CA ARG A 27 8.79 2.09 -19.49
C ARG A 27 9.03 0.58 -19.52
N THR A 28 8.85 -0.09 -18.39
CA THR A 28 9.04 -1.55 -18.28
C THR A 28 7.74 -2.29 -17.95
N ARG A 29 6.70 -1.57 -17.52
CA ARG A 29 5.40 -2.12 -17.14
C ARG A 29 4.24 -1.42 -17.83
N THR A 30 3.14 -2.11 -18.00
CA THR A 30 1.83 -1.55 -18.36
C THR A 30 1.43 -0.40 -17.42
N TYR A 31 1.87 -0.46 -16.17
CA TYR A 31 1.54 0.48 -15.11
C TYR A 31 2.47 1.71 -15.03
N HIS A 32 3.39 1.88 -15.96
CA HIS A 32 4.23 3.08 -16.02
C HIS A 32 3.55 4.18 -16.82
N GLY A 33 3.33 5.31 -16.16
CA GLY A 33 2.71 6.52 -16.71
C GLY A 33 2.60 7.61 -15.65
N TRP A 34 2.41 8.85 -16.09
CA TRP A 34 2.44 10.01 -15.20
C TRP A 34 1.05 10.46 -14.73
N LEU A 35 -0.04 10.01 -15.38
CA LEU A 35 -1.39 10.23 -14.88
C LEU A 35 -2.28 9.03 -15.17
N PHE A 36 -2.38 8.15 -14.18
CA PHE A 36 -3.48 7.20 -14.08
C PHE A 36 -4.57 7.84 -13.22
N ALA A 37 -5.70 8.18 -13.83
CA ALA A 37 -6.80 8.85 -13.16
C ALA A 37 -7.83 7.84 -12.65
N ALA A 38 -8.14 7.87 -11.36
CA ALA A 38 -9.21 7.08 -10.75
C ALA A 38 -10.55 7.81 -10.94
N THR A 39 -11.31 7.48 -11.98
CA THR A 39 -12.56 8.17 -12.33
C THR A 39 -13.70 7.88 -11.36
N ASN A 40 -13.64 6.79 -10.64
CA ASN A 40 -14.54 6.42 -9.56
C ASN A 40 -13.72 6.03 -8.31
N PRO A 41 -13.22 7.01 -7.55
CA PRO A 41 -12.27 6.75 -6.47
C PRO A 41 -12.67 5.61 -5.53
N PRO A 42 -11.74 4.66 -5.23
CA PRO A 42 -10.37 4.58 -5.72
C PRO A 42 -10.19 3.77 -7.03
N SER A 43 -11.27 3.38 -7.66
CA SER A 43 -11.37 2.48 -8.82
C SER A 43 -11.51 3.23 -10.15
N GLY A 44 -11.55 2.48 -11.26
CA GLY A 44 -11.69 3.04 -12.61
C GLY A 44 -10.43 3.75 -13.07
N ARG A 45 -9.26 3.18 -12.79
CA ARG A 45 -7.95 3.79 -13.10
C ARG A 45 -7.63 3.71 -14.59
N THR A 46 -7.59 4.88 -15.23
CA THR A 46 -7.34 5.04 -16.68
C THR A 46 -6.05 5.80 -16.91
N LEU A 47 -5.14 5.26 -17.73
CA LEU A 47 -3.98 6.00 -18.21
C LEU A 47 -4.40 7.05 -19.20
N LEU A 48 -4.13 8.31 -18.91
CA LEU A 48 -4.38 9.45 -19.79
C LEU A 48 -3.08 10.07 -20.31
N PHE A 49 -2.09 10.24 -19.43
CA PHE A 49 -0.82 10.84 -19.76
C PHE A 49 0.31 9.88 -19.42
N SER A 50 0.98 9.37 -20.45
CA SER A 50 2.07 8.43 -20.27
C SER A 50 3.33 9.13 -19.77
N HIS A 51 3.91 10.01 -20.57
CA HIS A 51 5.13 10.77 -20.20
C HIS A 51 5.43 11.88 -21.21
N LEU A 52 6.46 12.67 -20.90
CA LEU A 52 7.08 13.60 -21.85
C LEU A 52 8.41 13.01 -22.35
N GLU A 53 8.50 12.77 -23.63
CA GLU A 53 9.79 12.50 -24.27
C GLU A 53 10.52 13.84 -24.43
N ALA A 54 11.59 14.01 -23.66
CA ALA A 54 12.31 15.27 -23.57
C ALA A 54 13.64 15.22 -24.31
N SER A 55 13.99 16.32 -25.01
CA SER A 55 15.32 16.57 -25.55
C SER A 55 15.74 18.02 -25.33
N LEU A 56 17.04 18.23 -25.20
CA LEU A 56 17.67 19.54 -25.00
C LEU A 56 18.63 19.85 -26.13
N GLU A 57 18.44 20.97 -26.83
CA GLU A 57 19.32 21.45 -27.84
C GLU A 57 20.17 22.61 -27.29
N ILE A 58 21.50 22.46 -27.34
CA ILE A 58 22.47 23.47 -26.87
C ILE A 58 23.51 23.63 -27.93
N LEU A 59 23.76 24.87 -28.42
CA LEU A 59 24.73 25.20 -29.46
C LEU A 59 24.58 24.32 -30.73
N GLY A 60 23.34 23.95 -31.08
CA GLY A 60 23.02 23.10 -32.22
C GLY A 60 23.25 21.59 -32.00
N SER A 61 23.69 21.18 -30.82
CA SER A 61 23.77 19.77 -30.43
C SER A 61 22.51 19.34 -29.68
N VAL A 62 21.85 18.26 -30.11
CA VAL A 62 20.63 17.73 -29.48
C VAL A 62 20.97 16.56 -28.57
N VAL A 63 20.60 16.65 -27.32
CA VAL A 63 20.78 15.62 -26.30
C VAL A 63 19.40 15.06 -25.89
N ALA A 64 19.23 13.74 -26.01
CA ALA A 64 18.05 13.08 -25.51
C ALA A 64 18.09 12.97 -23.98
N LEU A 65 16.93 13.12 -23.34
CA LEU A 65 16.78 13.00 -21.89
C LEU A 65 15.86 11.81 -21.50
N GLY A 66 15.03 11.37 -22.43
CA GLY A 66 14.22 10.14 -22.28
C GLY A 66 14.95 8.90 -22.79
N THR A 67 14.42 7.73 -22.48
CA THR A 67 14.94 6.43 -22.94
C THR A 67 13.78 5.56 -23.40
N ASN A 68 13.83 5.07 -24.64
CA ASN A 68 12.81 4.19 -25.22
C ASN A 68 13.39 2.81 -25.52
N VAL A 69 12.63 1.76 -25.26
CA VAL A 69 12.93 0.39 -25.65
C VAL A 69 11.80 -0.11 -26.53
N TRP A 70 12.15 -0.52 -27.76
CA TRP A 70 11.19 -0.97 -28.77
C TRP A 70 10.96 -2.48 -28.73
N GLY A 71 9.90 -2.95 -29.33
CA GLY A 71 9.52 -4.38 -29.38
C GLY A 71 10.62 -5.32 -29.91
N ASN A 72 11.52 -4.83 -30.73
CA ASN A 72 12.70 -5.56 -31.22
C ASN A 72 13.88 -5.53 -30.22
N GLY A 73 13.74 -4.87 -29.07
CA GLY A 73 14.80 -4.71 -28.06
C GLY A 73 15.80 -3.59 -28.34
N ARG A 74 15.61 -2.80 -29.41
CA ARG A 74 16.44 -1.64 -29.72
C ARG A 74 16.16 -0.52 -28.70
N ILE A 75 17.22 0.07 -28.18
CA ILE A 75 17.16 1.26 -27.33
C ILE A 75 17.39 2.48 -28.21
N GLU A 76 16.48 3.42 -28.13
CA GLU A 76 16.60 4.73 -28.79
C GLU A 76 16.40 5.82 -27.75
N LEU A 77 17.02 6.98 -27.99
CA LEU A 77 17.05 8.07 -27.02
C LEU A 77 17.75 7.60 -25.73
N THR A 78 19.06 7.74 -25.69
CA THR A 78 19.90 7.24 -24.58
C THR A 78 20.01 8.24 -23.44
N GLY A 79 18.89 8.83 -23.00
CA GLY A 79 18.86 9.83 -21.93
C GLY A 79 19.42 9.33 -20.59
N TYR A 80 19.39 8.02 -20.35
CA TYR A 80 20.01 7.40 -19.18
C TYR A 80 21.53 7.64 -19.09
N GLU A 81 22.22 7.82 -20.22
CA GLU A 81 23.66 8.10 -20.24
C GLU A 81 24.00 9.50 -19.71
N GLN A 82 23.05 10.42 -19.78
CA GLN A 82 23.18 11.80 -19.30
C GLN A 82 22.66 11.97 -17.87
N LEU A 83 22.00 10.96 -17.30
CA LEU A 83 21.44 11.00 -15.95
C LEU A 83 22.58 10.96 -14.93
N ARG A 84 22.68 12.01 -14.10
CA ARG A 84 23.71 12.17 -13.08
C ARG A 84 23.22 11.78 -11.70
N ARG A 85 21.92 12.04 -11.43
CA ARG A 85 21.35 11.84 -10.10
C ARG A 85 19.84 11.65 -10.18
N PHE A 86 19.33 10.82 -9.27
CA PHE A 86 17.93 10.70 -8.96
C PHE A 86 17.71 10.80 -7.44
N ASP A 87 16.74 11.61 -7.02
CA ASP A 87 16.29 11.73 -5.62
C ASP A 87 14.78 11.47 -5.56
N ILE A 88 14.33 10.72 -4.55
CA ILE A 88 12.91 10.43 -4.33
C ILE A 88 12.25 11.41 -3.35
N ASN A 89 13.03 12.15 -2.56
CA ASN A 89 12.54 13.05 -1.51
C ASN A 89 12.96 14.50 -1.76
N PRO A 90 12.06 15.49 -1.49
CA PRO A 90 10.67 15.32 -1.04
C PRO A 90 9.75 14.77 -2.14
N VAL A 91 10.14 14.91 -3.41
CA VAL A 91 9.44 14.42 -4.62
C VAL A 91 10.46 13.84 -5.60
N PRO A 92 10.04 12.96 -6.53
CA PRO A 92 10.94 12.43 -7.55
C PRO A 92 11.61 13.55 -8.34
N LYS A 93 12.93 13.54 -8.38
CA LYS A 93 13.78 14.54 -9.03
C LYS A 93 14.89 13.87 -9.81
N TRP A 94 14.93 14.10 -11.11
CA TRP A 94 15.99 13.71 -12.02
C TRP A 94 16.90 14.89 -12.27
N THR A 95 18.19 14.62 -12.43
CA THR A 95 19.20 15.60 -12.81
C THR A 95 20.04 15.02 -13.93
N TRP A 96 19.93 15.59 -15.12
CA TRP A 96 20.79 15.30 -16.27
C TRP A 96 21.80 16.41 -16.44
N GLY A 97 22.93 16.12 -17.06
CA GLY A 97 23.88 17.17 -17.33
C GLY A 97 25.25 16.69 -17.79
N GLN A 98 26.04 17.69 -18.22
CA GLN A 98 27.45 17.63 -18.52
C GLN A 98 28.15 18.78 -17.77
N ASP A 99 29.42 19.00 -18.07
CA ASP A 99 30.21 19.98 -17.32
C ASP A 99 29.71 21.44 -17.44
N ASN A 100 29.04 21.78 -18.54
CA ASN A 100 28.61 23.13 -18.86
C ASN A 100 27.09 23.33 -18.82
N TRP A 101 26.29 22.29 -18.56
CA TRP A 101 24.86 22.40 -18.43
C TRP A 101 24.29 21.33 -17.47
N GLN A 102 23.19 21.69 -16.83
CA GLN A 102 22.37 20.80 -16.03
C GLN A 102 20.91 21.09 -16.29
N LEU A 103 20.11 20.04 -16.41
CA LEU A 103 18.64 20.12 -16.40
C LEU A 103 18.10 19.25 -15.29
N THR A 104 17.19 19.82 -14.50
CA THR A 104 16.43 19.04 -13.50
C THR A 104 14.97 18.91 -13.93
N ARG A 105 14.38 17.75 -13.67
CA ARG A 105 12.93 17.52 -13.74
C ARG A 105 12.44 17.07 -12.37
N GLN A 106 11.31 17.60 -11.93
CA GLN A 106 10.61 17.18 -10.72
C GLN A 106 9.15 16.89 -11.02
N LEU A 107 8.56 15.93 -10.30
CA LEU A 107 7.15 15.57 -10.41
C LEU A 107 6.49 15.64 -9.03
N VAL A 108 5.28 16.19 -8.96
CA VAL A 108 4.43 16.11 -7.76
C VAL A 108 2.99 15.83 -8.16
N MET A 109 2.35 14.94 -7.41
CA MET A 109 0.92 14.65 -7.55
C MET A 109 0.22 15.13 -6.28
N PRO A 110 -0.37 16.35 -6.30
CA PRO A 110 -1.02 16.91 -5.12
C PRO A 110 -2.21 16.07 -4.66
N TYR A 111 -2.51 16.12 -3.36
CA TYR A 111 -3.65 15.44 -2.78
C TYR A 111 -4.97 15.86 -3.47
N GLY A 112 -5.78 14.87 -3.84
CA GLY A 112 -6.88 15.09 -4.77
C GLY A 112 -8.23 15.47 -4.13
N LEU A 113 -8.37 15.42 -2.81
CA LEU A 113 -9.58 15.88 -2.12
C LEU A 113 -9.47 17.39 -1.87
N VAL A 114 -10.31 18.18 -2.55
CA VAL A 114 -10.38 19.63 -2.36
C VAL A 114 -11.53 19.94 -1.42
N GLY A 115 -11.23 20.51 -0.24
CA GLY A 115 -12.22 20.98 0.71
C GLY A 115 -13.00 22.18 0.14
N THR A 116 -14.31 22.25 0.38
CA THR A 116 -15.15 23.40 0.03
C THR A 116 -14.97 24.58 0.99
N GLY A 117 -13.86 24.66 1.72
CA GLY A 117 -13.58 25.61 2.78
C GLY A 117 -12.66 26.75 2.38
N ASP A 118 -13.02 27.51 1.32
CA ASP A 118 -12.58 28.92 1.24
C ASP A 118 -13.56 29.73 0.36
N LYS A 119 -14.77 29.94 0.86
CA LYS A 119 -15.62 31.03 0.42
C LYS A 119 -16.05 31.85 1.64
N GLY A 120 -15.40 32.99 1.81
CA GLY A 120 -16.06 34.12 2.48
C GLY A 120 -15.61 34.44 3.88
N ARG A 121 -14.53 35.13 3.93
CA ARG A 121 -14.36 36.18 4.92
C ARG A 121 -14.84 37.48 4.27
N GLU A 122 -16.19 37.60 4.13
CA GLU A 122 -16.79 38.93 3.93
C GLU A 122 -18.22 38.98 4.50
N SER A 123 -18.41 40.01 5.32
CA SER A 123 -19.65 40.69 5.77
C SER A 123 -20.65 39.89 6.63
N ARG A 124 -20.60 40.25 7.91
CA ARG A 124 -21.76 40.30 8.81
C ARG A 124 -22.79 41.31 8.30
N GLY A 125 -24.07 40.92 8.33
CA GLY A 125 -25.18 41.86 8.13
C GLY A 125 -26.53 41.17 8.28
N ALA A 126 -27.06 41.24 9.46
CA ALA A 126 -28.46 41.33 9.91
C ALA A 126 -29.63 40.97 8.97
N GLY A 127 -30.63 40.25 9.53
CA GLY A 127 -32.02 40.41 9.12
C GLY A 127 -32.92 39.18 9.25
N GLU A 128 -33.78 39.23 10.20
CA GLU A 128 -34.82 38.30 10.67
C GLU A 128 -35.99 38.03 9.72
N GLN A 129 -36.79 37.04 10.16
CA GLN A 129 -38.23 36.75 9.91
C GLN A 129 -38.53 35.84 8.71
N GLY A 130 -39.04 34.65 8.84
CA GLY A 130 -40.24 34.19 9.55
C GLY A 130 -41.39 33.91 8.61
N SER A 131 -41.78 32.64 8.37
CA SER A 131 -43.22 32.30 8.27
C SER A 131 -43.44 30.77 8.17
N ARG A 132 -44.47 30.34 8.88
CA ARG A 132 -45.02 28.98 8.96
C ARG A 132 -45.77 28.58 7.70
N GLY A 133 -45.75 27.26 7.39
CA GLY A 133 -46.69 26.62 6.50
C GLY A 133 -46.69 25.11 6.74
N GLU A 134 -47.79 24.62 7.28
CA GLU A 134 -48.10 23.21 7.52
C GLU A 134 -48.38 22.46 6.21
N GLY A 135 -48.05 21.15 6.19
CA GLY A 135 -48.64 20.28 5.17
C GLY A 135 -47.88 18.96 4.93
N GLU A 136 -48.40 17.92 5.57
CA GLU A 136 -48.47 16.52 5.13
C GLU A 136 -47.24 15.60 5.14
N VAL A 137 -47.50 14.50 5.81
CA VAL A 137 -46.74 13.32 6.19
C VAL A 137 -46.46 12.44 4.96
N ALA A 138 -45.17 12.17 4.71
CA ALA A 138 -44.73 10.98 3.99
C ALA A 138 -43.56 10.37 4.77
N GLU A 139 -43.78 9.15 5.25
CA GLU A 139 -42.75 8.37 5.94
C GLU A 139 -41.56 8.11 5.01
N SER A 140 -40.49 8.79 5.27
CA SER A 140 -39.18 8.50 4.68
C SER A 140 -38.23 8.14 5.82
N PHE A 141 -37.62 6.97 5.76
CA PHE A 141 -36.54 6.56 6.61
C PHE A 141 -35.42 7.61 6.57
N SER A 142 -35.31 8.40 7.61
CA SER A 142 -34.23 9.35 7.81
C SER A 142 -33.00 8.64 8.33
N PRO A 143 -31.81 8.85 7.79
CA PRO A 143 -30.55 8.44 8.43
C PRO A 143 -30.32 9.31 9.68
N LEU A 144 -29.88 8.67 10.75
CA LEU A 144 -29.54 9.28 12.04
C LEU A 144 -28.53 10.41 11.90
N PRO A 145 -28.63 11.49 12.70
CA PRO A 145 -27.71 12.62 12.62
C PRO A 145 -26.33 12.24 13.11
N LEU A 146 -25.32 12.53 12.28
CA LEU A 146 -23.90 12.37 12.57
C LEU A 146 -23.41 13.49 13.50
N CYS A 147 -22.71 13.09 14.57
CA CYS A 147 -22.05 13.99 15.50
C CYS A 147 -20.78 14.59 14.85
N PRO A 148 -20.52 15.92 14.97
CA PRO A 148 -19.35 16.52 14.37
C PRO A 148 -18.15 16.48 15.34
N SER A 149 -17.20 15.59 15.11
CA SER A 149 -15.84 15.72 15.67
C SER A 149 -14.82 15.04 14.78
N ALA A 150 -13.92 15.86 14.23
CA ALA A 150 -12.57 15.57 13.69
C ALA A 150 -12.35 14.24 12.97
N SER A 151 -13.22 13.89 12.03
CA SER A 151 -12.98 12.92 10.97
C SER A 151 -12.46 13.66 9.74
N LEU A 152 -11.76 12.95 8.83
CA LEU A 152 -11.66 13.44 7.45
C LEU A 152 -13.05 13.98 7.08
N PRO A 153 -13.22 15.26 6.76
CA PRO A 153 -14.53 15.83 6.65
C PRO A 153 -15.35 15.00 5.68
N LEU A 154 -16.50 14.50 6.12
CA LEU A 154 -17.55 14.05 5.22
C LEU A 154 -17.93 15.28 4.42
N ILE A 155 -17.33 15.46 3.25
CA ILE A 155 -17.56 16.61 2.39
C ILE A 155 -18.71 16.23 1.47
N PRO A 156 -19.94 16.69 1.71
CA PRO A 156 -21.11 16.36 0.87
C PRO A 156 -20.98 16.83 -0.58
N ASN A 157 -19.95 17.61 -0.91
CA ASN A 157 -19.62 18.14 -2.23
C ASN A 157 -18.10 18.12 -2.47
N ALA A 158 -17.39 17.03 -2.11
CA ALA A 158 -15.98 16.89 -2.39
C ALA A 158 -15.74 16.96 -3.91
N GLN A 159 -14.97 17.93 -4.35
CA GLN A 159 -14.53 18.02 -5.72
C GLN A 159 -13.23 17.19 -5.85
N PHE A 160 -13.26 16.15 -6.68
CA PHE A 160 -12.09 15.34 -6.96
C PHE A 160 -11.18 16.06 -7.95
N CYS A 161 -9.89 16.10 -7.62
CA CYS A 161 -8.88 16.71 -8.46
C CYS A 161 -7.80 15.68 -8.81
N HIS A 162 -7.76 15.25 -10.07
CA HIS A 162 -6.74 14.35 -10.58
C HIS A 162 -5.76 15.16 -11.42
N ARG A 163 -4.59 15.46 -10.88
CA ARG A 163 -3.58 16.26 -11.57
C ARG A 163 -2.16 15.85 -11.18
N ILE A 164 -1.23 16.14 -12.09
CA ILE A 164 0.21 16.05 -11.85
C ILE A 164 0.87 17.34 -12.33
N LEU A 165 1.81 17.84 -11.53
CA LEU A 165 2.66 18.97 -11.88
C LEU A 165 4.04 18.46 -12.24
N ILE A 166 4.62 19.05 -13.28
CA ILE A 166 5.95 18.75 -13.79
C ILE A 166 6.73 20.06 -13.85
N GLN A 167 7.95 20.08 -13.33
CA GLN A 167 8.80 21.26 -13.43
C GLN A 167 10.17 20.89 -13.98
N TYR A 168 10.61 21.63 -14.99
CA TYR A 168 11.96 21.61 -15.52
C TYR A 168 12.68 22.90 -15.14
N ARG A 169 13.94 22.78 -14.70
CA ARG A 169 14.83 23.91 -14.43
C ARG A 169 16.17 23.68 -15.12
N TYR A 170 16.58 24.70 -15.88
CA TYR A 170 17.83 24.68 -16.65
C TYR A 170 18.90 25.53 -15.96
N GLU A 171 20.07 24.96 -15.81
CA GLU A 171 21.29 25.63 -15.35
C GLU A 171 22.39 25.36 -16.38
N GLY A 172 22.86 26.38 -17.06
CA GLY A 172 23.89 26.26 -18.09
C GLY A 172 24.60 27.57 -18.34
N THR A 173 25.53 27.59 -19.27
CA THR A 173 26.26 28.81 -19.68
C THR A 173 25.61 29.44 -20.91
N GLU A 174 24.86 28.66 -21.68
CA GLU A 174 24.31 29.07 -22.98
C GLU A 174 22.79 28.93 -22.98
N THR A 175 22.14 29.59 -23.94
CA THR A 175 20.70 29.39 -24.19
C THR A 175 20.43 27.98 -24.70
N ALA A 176 19.41 27.33 -24.21
CA ALA A 176 19.00 25.99 -24.62
C ALA A 176 17.55 25.96 -25.15
N ILE A 177 17.24 25.01 -26.01
CA ILE A 177 15.88 24.74 -26.48
C ILE A 177 15.46 23.38 -25.91
N LEU A 178 14.47 23.39 -25.01
CA LEU A 178 13.85 22.19 -24.47
C LEU A 178 12.65 21.82 -25.34
N ARG A 179 12.64 20.60 -25.86
CA ARG A 179 11.50 20.03 -26.59
C ARG A 179 10.88 18.94 -25.73
N LEU A 180 9.57 19.01 -25.52
CA LEU A 180 8.79 18.08 -24.71
C LEU A 180 7.68 17.49 -25.58
N ARG A 181 7.85 16.29 -26.08
CA ARG A 181 6.84 15.58 -26.86
C ARG A 181 5.89 14.84 -25.91
N LEU A 182 4.60 15.10 -26.08
CA LEU A 182 3.56 14.45 -25.29
C LEU A 182 3.34 13.03 -25.79
N LEU A 183 3.35 12.05 -24.90
CA LEU A 183 2.95 10.67 -25.16
C LEU A 183 1.74 10.35 -24.30
N ILE A 184 0.62 9.99 -24.97
CA ILE A 184 -0.69 9.85 -24.32
C ILE A 184 -1.34 8.51 -24.66
N ALA A 185 -2.27 8.12 -23.81
CA ALA A 185 -3.12 6.95 -23.98
C ALA A 185 -4.53 7.24 -23.44
N GLU A 186 -5.47 6.37 -23.75
CA GLU A 186 -6.70 6.23 -22.99
C GLU A 186 -7.07 4.76 -22.92
N ARG A 187 -6.71 4.15 -21.81
CA ARG A 187 -6.94 2.72 -21.58
C ARG A 187 -7.05 2.41 -20.10
N ASP A 188 -7.76 1.35 -19.78
CA ASP A 188 -7.73 0.76 -18.45
C ASP A 188 -6.28 0.40 -18.05
N PHE A 189 -5.96 0.57 -16.78
CA PHE A 189 -4.59 0.40 -16.29
C PHE A 189 -4.05 -1.04 -16.38
N HIS A 190 -4.92 -2.04 -16.52
CA HIS A 190 -4.54 -3.45 -16.71
C HIS A 190 -4.26 -3.83 -18.18
N HIS A 191 -4.61 -2.98 -19.13
CA HIS A 191 -4.52 -3.28 -20.56
C HIS A 191 -3.42 -2.46 -21.24
N GLN A 192 -3.03 -2.88 -22.45
CA GLN A 192 -2.18 -2.11 -23.35
C GLN A 192 -3.00 -1.45 -24.44
N GLN A 193 -2.57 -0.26 -24.86
CA GLN A 193 -3.17 0.45 -25.99
C GLN A 193 -2.64 -0.05 -27.31
N THR A 194 -3.51 -0.21 -28.31
CA THR A 194 -3.16 -0.42 -29.70
C THR A 194 -3.77 0.68 -30.59
N ALA A 195 -3.01 1.16 -31.55
CA ALA A 195 -3.39 2.31 -32.38
C ALA A 195 -4.61 2.10 -33.25
N GLN A 196 -4.99 0.87 -33.57
CA GLN A 196 -5.93 0.53 -34.65
C GLN A 196 -7.38 1.01 -34.44
N LYS A 197 -7.80 1.42 -33.26
CA LYS A 197 -9.19 1.71 -32.93
C LYS A 197 -9.42 3.05 -32.20
N LEU A 198 -8.37 3.83 -32.02
CA LEU A 198 -8.41 5.02 -31.18
C LEU A 198 -7.98 6.25 -31.96
N GLN A 199 -8.75 7.31 -31.85
CA GLN A 199 -8.42 8.64 -32.36
C GLN A 199 -8.34 9.61 -31.17
N PHE A 200 -7.56 10.67 -31.31
CA PHE A 200 -7.49 11.73 -30.32
C PHE A 200 -7.87 13.06 -30.96
N SER A 201 -8.75 13.80 -30.30
CA SER A 201 -9.02 15.20 -30.61
C SER A 201 -8.16 16.08 -29.72
N GLN A 202 -7.75 17.24 -30.26
CA GLN A 202 -7.07 18.27 -29.50
C GLN A 202 -7.68 19.64 -29.79
N LEU A 203 -7.86 20.42 -28.73
CA LEU A 203 -8.33 21.81 -28.79
C LEU A 203 -7.24 22.70 -28.16
N LEU A 204 -6.72 23.61 -28.99
CA LEU A 204 -5.66 24.52 -28.58
C LEU A 204 -6.25 25.77 -27.91
N GLY A 205 -5.64 26.19 -26.82
CA GLY A 205 -5.88 27.46 -26.16
C GLY A 205 -4.56 28.18 -25.88
N GLU A 206 -4.66 29.33 -25.24
CA GLU A 206 -3.47 30.07 -24.82
C GLU A 206 -2.74 29.29 -23.71
N GLN A 207 -1.49 28.88 -23.95
CA GLN A 207 -0.66 28.07 -23.04
C GLN A 207 -1.36 26.81 -22.50
N GLN A 208 -2.22 26.20 -23.32
CA GLN A 208 -2.88 24.95 -22.97
C GLN A 208 -3.34 24.16 -24.20
N VAL A 209 -3.49 22.85 -24.02
CA VAL A 209 -4.14 21.95 -24.96
C VAL A 209 -5.09 21.03 -24.20
N CYS A 210 -6.34 20.97 -24.65
CA CYS A 210 -7.32 20.01 -24.17
C CYS A 210 -7.30 18.79 -25.10
N LEU A 211 -7.28 17.60 -24.51
CA LEU A 211 -7.14 16.32 -25.20
C LEU A 211 -8.26 15.38 -24.80
N GLN A 212 -8.76 14.65 -25.77
CA GLN A 212 -9.82 13.66 -25.55
C GLN A 212 -9.72 12.55 -26.57
N ALA A 213 -9.78 11.32 -26.12
CA ALA A 213 -9.86 10.17 -27.02
C ALA A 213 -11.26 10.05 -27.64
N ILE A 214 -11.30 9.46 -28.82
CA ILE A 214 -12.54 9.12 -29.52
C ILE A 214 -12.49 7.64 -29.85
N HIS A 215 -13.40 6.88 -29.24
CA HIS A 215 -13.49 5.43 -29.41
C HIS A 215 -14.85 5.08 -30.04
N SER A 216 -14.86 4.62 -31.29
CA SER A 216 -16.08 4.24 -32.00
C SER A 216 -17.19 5.30 -31.95
N GLY A 217 -16.81 6.59 -32.04
CA GLY A 217 -17.74 7.73 -31.99
C GLY A 217 -18.12 8.20 -30.57
N HIS A 218 -17.63 7.58 -29.54
CA HIS A 218 -17.82 8.01 -28.15
C HIS A 218 -16.59 8.76 -27.67
N PHE A 219 -16.81 9.89 -26.98
CA PHE A 219 -15.75 10.66 -26.36
C PHE A 219 -15.35 10.04 -25.02
N GLY A 220 -14.06 9.90 -24.81
CA GLY A 220 -13.47 9.44 -23.58
C GLY A 220 -13.33 10.55 -22.53
N ILE A 221 -12.39 10.37 -21.61
CA ILE A 221 -12.17 11.28 -20.49
C ILE A 221 -11.46 12.54 -20.99
N PRO A 222 -12.06 13.75 -20.87
CA PRO A 222 -11.36 14.98 -21.21
C PRO A 222 -10.29 15.26 -20.18
N TRP A 223 -9.13 15.72 -20.64
CA TRP A 223 -8.06 16.22 -19.80
C TRP A 223 -7.27 17.28 -20.55
N HIS A 224 -6.51 18.10 -19.84
CA HIS A 224 -5.74 19.18 -20.46
C HIS A 224 -4.34 19.27 -19.87
N LEU A 225 -3.40 19.72 -20.70
CA LEU A 225 -2.05 20.13 -20.31
C LEU A 225 -1.95 21.63 -20.42
N ARG A 226 -1.46 22.30 -19.34
CA ARG A 226 -1.12 23.71 -19.29
C ARG A 226 0.38 23.89 -19.05
N TRP A 227 0.94 25.02 -19.45
CA TRP A 227 2.36 25.33 -19.24
C TRP A 227 2.58 26.84 -19.02
N THR A 228 3.70 27.21 -18.38
CA THR A 228 3.99 28.60 -18.01
C THR A 228 4.67 29.39 -19.14
N GLN A 229 5.39 28.71 -20.04
CA GLN A 229 6.08 29.33 -21.18
C GLN A 229 6.35 28.30 -22.28
N GLY A 230 6.55 28.80 -23.50
CA GLY A 230 6.82 27.97 -24.69
C GLY A 230 5.64 27.92 -25.67
N ASN A 231 5.90 27.31 -26.83
CA ASN A 231 4.96 27.23 -27.93
C ASN A 231 4.65 25.76 -28.24
N TYR A 232 3.38 25.39 -28.21
CA TYR A 232 2.94 24.07 -28.59
C TYR A 232 2.79 23.94 -30.10
N GLN A 233 3.33 22.86 -30.64
CA GLN A 233 3.25 22.50 -32.06
C GLN A 233 2.41 21.22 -32.20
N PRO A 234 1.23 21.27 -32.81
CA PRO A 234 0.49 20.07 -33.18
C PRO A 234 1.31 19.23 -34.16
N ASP A 235 1.50 17.96 -33.84
CA ASP A 235 2.24 17.01 -34.66
C ASP A 235 1.78 15.59 -34.27
N ALA A 236 0.65 15.19 -34.83
CA ALA A 236 -0.05 13.95 -34.48
C ALA A 236 0.65 12.74 -35.10
N VAL A 237 1.33 11.95 -34.29
CA VAL A 237 2.02 10.73 -34.71
C VAL A 237 1.78 9.59 -33.73
N TRP A 238 1.86 8.37 -34.23
CA TRP A 238 1.84 7.18 -33.40
C TRP A 238 3.23 6.63 -33.20
N TYR A 239 3.53 6.22 -31.97
CA TYR A 239 4.72 5.51 -31.55
C TYR A 239 4.34 4.06 -31.31
N TRP A 240 4.89 3.14 -32.09
CA TRP A 240 4.50 1.75 -32.15
C TRP A 240 5.42 0.86 -31.37
N ASP A 241 4.84 -0.21 -30.78
CA ASP A 241 5.60 -1.31 -30.22
C ASP A 241 6.59 -0.91 -29.09
N TYR A 242 6.21 -0.04 -28.14
CA TYR A 242 6.97 0.08 -26.90
C TYR A 242 7.06 -1.25 -26.21
N ARG A 243 8.26 -1.69 -25.83
CA ARG A 243 8.48 -2.93 -25.12
C ARG A 243 8.36 -2.75 -23.62
N LEU A 244 7.52 -3.57 -22.97
CA LEU A 244 7.31 -3.63 -21.53
C LEU A 244 8.02 -4.86 -20.98
N SER A 245 9.30 -4.74 -20.62
CA SER A 245 10.18 -5.88 -20.29
C SER A 245 9.72 -6.66 -19.05
N GLU A 246 9.08 -6.04 -18.07
CA GLU A 246 8.54 -6.72 -16.90
C GLU A 246 7.32 -7.57 -17.27
N GLU A 247 6.50 -7.13 -18.22
CA GLU A 247 5.39 -7.93 -18.74
C GLU A 247 5.90 -9.11 -19.57
N THR A 248 6.99 -8.92 -20.35
CA THR A 248 7.68 -10.05 -21.04
C THR A 248 8.12 -11.12 -20.05
N LYS A 249 8.76 -10.75 -18.92
CA LYS A 249 9.19 -11.69 -17.88
C LYS A 249 8.02 -12.43 -17.23
N ARG A 250 6.85 -11.81 -17.21
CA ARG A 250 5.60 -12.35 -16.66
C ARG A 250 4.80 -13.19 -17.65
N GLY A 251 5.22 -13.26 -18.92
CA GLY A 251 4.50 -13.96 -19.98
C GLY A 251 3.17 -13.31 -20.33
N LEU A 252 3.08 -11.98 -20.19
CA LEU A 252 1.90 -11.17 -20.52
C LEU A 252 2.12 -10.43 -21.84
N GLY A 253 1.08 -9.73 -22.33
CA GLY A 253 1.21 -8.79 -23.44
C GLY A 253 2.26 -7.73 -23.08
N ASP A 254 3.27 -7.55 -23.93
CA ASP A 254 4.47 -6.77 -23.62
C ASP A 254 4.74 -5.63 -24.60
N LYS A 255 3.73 -5.29 -25.43
CA LYS A 255 3.84 -4.21 -26.42
C LYS A 255 2.70 -3.23 -26.29
N GLU A 256 3.01 -1.95 -26.39
CA GLU A 256 2.04 -0.88 -26.32
C GLU A 256 2.34 0.21 -27.35
N ASP A 257 1.29 0.74 -27.97
CA ASP A 257 1.35 1.90 -28.86
C ASP A 257 0.93 3.16 -28.10
N LEU A 258 1.68 4.25 -28.26
CA LEU A 258 1.34 5.55 -27.69
C LEU A 258 1.08 6.58 -28.79
N HIS A 259 0.13 7.47 -28.52
CA HIS A 259 -0.15 8.60 -29.41
C HIS A 259 0.58 9.85 -28.94
N SER A 260 1.20 10.57 -29.87
CA SER A 260 1.70 11.93 -29.64
C SER A 260 0.80 12.91 -30.38
N PRO A 261 0.06 13.81 -29.70
CA PRO A 261 -0.71 14.85 -30.37
C PRO A 261 0.16 16.03 -30.83
N GLY A 262 1.37 16.17 -30.29
CA GLY A 262 2.30 17.25 -30.56
C GLY A 262 3.39 17.39 -29.50
N TYR A 263 4.09 18.50 -29.56
CA TYR A 263 5.20 18.80 -28.62
C TYR A 263 5.27 20.28 -28.25
N LEU A 264 5.80 20.56 -27.05
CA LEU A 264 6.09 21.91 -26.59
C LEU A 264 7.55 22.25 -26.86
N ILE A 265 7.81 23.47 -27.34
CA ILE A 265 9.16 24.04 -27.51
C ILE A 265 9.31 25.18 -26.51
N VAL A 266 10.36 25.12 -25.72
CA VAL A 266 10.68 26.15 -24.72
C VAL A 266 12.11 26.61 -24.90
N THR A 267 12.32 27.90 -25.13
CA THR A 267 13.67 28.52 -25.09
C THR A 267 14.00 28.86 -23.64
N LEU A 268 15.10 28.34 -23.13
CA LEU A 268 15.55 28.49 -21.74
C LEU A 268 16.85 29.25 -21.68
N GLN A 269 16.88 30.31 -20.87
CA GLN A 269 18.09 30.98 -20.42
C GLN A 269 18.63 30.29 -19.15
N PRO A 270 19.92 30.40 -18.81
CA PRO A 270 20.45 29.96 -17.54
C PRO A 270 19.61 30.44 -16.34
N GLY A 271 19.16 29.51 -15.50
CA GLY A 271 18.28 29.77 -14.35
C GLY A 271 16.77 29.65 -14.64
N ASP A 272 16.38 29.54 -15.91
CA ASP A 272 14.96 29.48 -16.28
C ASP A 272 14.27 28.18 -15.80
N THR A 273 12.98 28.34 -15.50
CA THR A 273 12.12 27.25 -15.02
C THR A 273 10.81 27.25 -15.81
N VAL A 274 10.41 26.08 -16.29
CA VAL A 274 9.09 25.86 -16.89
C VAL A 274 8.28 24.88 -16.06
N THR A 275 7.04 25.22 -15.79
CA THR A 275 6.09 24.38 -15.05
C THR A 275 4.96 23.97 -15.97
N LEU A 276 4.61 22.66 -15.92
CA LEU A 276 3.47 22.10 -16.63
C LEU A 276 2.50 21.47 -15.63
N GLU A 277 1.21 21.44 -15.97
CA GLU A 277 0.16 20.74 -15.23
C GLU A 277 -0.66 19.89 -16.19
N ALA A 278 -0.71 18.58 -15.98
CA ALA A 278 -1.71 17.71 -16.60
C ALA A 278 -2.85 17.48 -15.61
N ARG A 279 -4.10 17.70 -16.05
CA ARG A 279 -5.28 17.64 -15.17
C ARG A 279 -6.50 17.09 -15.92
N VAL A 280 -7.27 16.25 -15.23
CA VAL A 280 -8.54 15.72 -15.71
C VAL A 280 -9.62 16.82 -15.74
N GLY A 281 -10.44 16.83 -16.78
CA GLY A 281 -11.52 17.79 -17.02
C GLY A 281 -11.18 18.86 -18.05
N PHE A 282 -12.16 19.69 -18.35
CA PHE A 282 -12.00 20.80 -19.28
C PHE A 282 -11.31 21.99 -18.60
N PRO A 283 -10.55 22.81 -19.37
CA PRO A 283 -9.78 23.94 -18.83
C PRO A 283 -10.61 24.97 -18.07
N ASP A 284 -11.84 25.25 -18.54
CA ASP A 284 -12.73 26.28 -18.00
C ASP A 284 -13.20 25.98 -16.55
N SER A 285 -13.03 24.76 -16.12
CA SER A 285 -13.36 24.33 -14.74
C SER A 285 -12.25 24.59 -13.72
N VAL A 286 -11.10 25.14 -14.16
CA VAL A 286 -9.90 25.25 -13.31
C VAL A 286 -9.73 26.67 -12.78
N PRO A 287 -9.86 26.90 -11.47
CA PRO A 287 -9.55 28.19 -10.89
C PRO A 287 -8.04 28.46 -10.88
N GLY A 288 -7.67 29.70 -11.19
CA GLY A 288 -6.31 30.20 -11.05
C GLY A 288 -5.40 30.04 -12.28
N VAL A 289 -4.36 30.86 -12.30
CA VAL A 289 -3.34 30.90 -13.36
C VAL A 289 -2.19 29.99 -12.95
N LEU A 290 -1.72 29.16 -13.89
CA LEU A 290 -0.51 28.36 -13.67
C LEU A 290 0.71 29.29 -13.68
N THR A 291 1.51 29.24 -12.63
CA THR A 291 2.74 30.04 -12.47
C THR A 291 3.93 29.14 -12.16
N ILE A 292 5.12 29.68 -12.27
CA ILE A 292 6.36 28.98 -11.89
C ILE A 292 6.33 28.56 -10.40
N LYS A 293 5.64 29.33 -9.54
CA LYS A 293 5.51 29.07 -8.10
C LYS A 293 4.56 27.91 -7.79
N THR A 294 3.61 27.63 -8.67
CA THR A 294 2.56 26.59 -8.45
C THR A 294 3.14 25.23 -8.08
N PHE A 295 4.31 24.87 -8.64
CA PHE A 295 4.98 23.62 -8.30
C PHE A 295 5.51 23.63 -6.85
N ALA A 296 6.22 24.67 -6.46
CA ALA A 296 6.76 24.79 -5.11
C ALA A 296 5.64 24.85 -4.06
N GLU A 297 4.59 25.63 -4.33
CA GLU A 297 3.39 25.70 -3.49
C GLU A 297 2.72 24.34 -3.32
N ALA A 298 2.68 23.51 -4.36
CA ALA A 298 2.12 22.17 -4.28
C ALA A 298 3.00 21.22 -3.45
N VAL A 299 4.33 21.32 -3.56
CA VAL A 299 5.27 20.52 -2.75
C VAL A 299 5.18 20.95 -1.27
N GLU A 300 5.15 22.25 -0.99
CA GLU A 300 5.00 22.80 0.36
C GLU A 300 3.68 22.37 0.99
N ALA A 301 2.57 22.47 0.25
CA ALA A 301 1.25 22.05 0.71
C ALA A 301 1.21 20.55 1.06
N GLU A 302 1.87 19.70 0.28
CA GLU A 302 1.94 18.27 0.56
C GLU A 302 2.83 17.97 1.78
N GLN A 303 3.95 18.67 1.94
CA GLN A 303 4.80 18.55 3.12
C GLN A 303 4.07 19.04 4.38
N GLU A 304 3.34 20.15 4.28
CA GLU A 304 2.52 20.66 5.38
C GLU A 304 1.39 19.67 5.74
N ARG A 305 0.70 19.11 4.75
CA ARG A 305 -0.33 18.06 4.95
C ARG A 305 0.23 16.87 5.73
N LEU A 306 1.37 16.34 5.30
CA LEU A 306 2.04 15.23 5.99
C LEU A 306 2.50 15.63 7.40
N SER A 307 3.01 16.85 7.54
CA SER A 307 3.42 17.40 8.84
C SER A 307 2.24 17.50 9.82
N GLN A 308 1.09 17.97 9.34
CA GLN A 308 -0.14 18.04 10.14
C GLN A 308 -0.65 16.64 10.52
N ILE A 309 -0.67 15.70 9.58
CA ILE A 309 -1.14 14.33 9.81
C ILE A 309 -0.28 13.60 10.84
N PHE A 310 1.04 13.74 10.76
CA PHE A 310 1.99 12.99 11.58
C PHE A 310 2.63 13.80 12.72
N GLY A 311 2.23 15.06 12.90
CA GLY A 311 2.75 15.91 13.96
C GLY A 311 4.22 16.29 13.80
N TRP A 312 4.75 16.33 12.56
CA TRP A 312 6.13 16.74 12.31
C TRP A 312 6.27 18.25 12.49
N ARG A 313 7.20 18.68 13.35
CA ARG A 313 7.59 20.09 13.43
C ARG A 313 8.92 20.26 12.72
N GLU A 314 9.03 21.28 11.89
CA GLU A 314 10.33 21.67 11.35
C GLU A 314 11.24 22.06 12.52
N GLY A 315 12.36 21.35 12.66
CA GLY A 315 13.38 21.65 13.68
C GLY A 315 13.22 20.89 15.00
N GLY A 316 13.55 19.62 15.04
CA GLY A 316 14.07 18.93 16.21
C GLY A 316 13.10 18.27 17.17
N ARG A 317 13.34 16.99 17.41
CA ARG A 317 12.85 16.09 18.46
C ARG A 317 11.39 15.70 18.41
N GLY A 318 11.18 14.43 18.06
CA GLY A 318 9.92 13.75 18.17
C GLY A 318 9.28 13.87 19.54
N ALA A 319 7.96 14.06 19.55
CA ALA A 319 7.15 13.97 20.76
C ALA A 319 7.17 12.53 21.30
N GLY A 320 8.12 12.24 22.18
CA GLY A 320 8.29 10.98 22.89
C GLY A 320 8.64 11.19 24.36
N GLU A 321 8.21 12.31 24.97
CA GLU A 321 8.33 12.53 26.40
C GLU A 321 7.27 13.50 26.92
N GLN A 322 6.06 12.98 27.17
CA GLN A 322 5.14 13.59 28.12
C GLN A 322 4.44 12.50 28.90
N GLY A 323 4.95 12.28 30.12
CA GLY A 323 4.27 11.42 31.07
C GLY A 323 5.17 10.91 32.20
N SER A 324 5.67 11.78 33.07
CA SER A 324 5.63 11.66 34.52
C SER A 324 6.53 12.70 35.19
N ARG A 325 5.94 13.73 35.72
CA ARG A 325 6.54 14.52 36.79
C ARG A 325 5.99 14.01 38.12
N GLY A 326 6.90 13.65 39.02
CA GLY A 326 6.59 13.43 40.42
C GLY A 326 7.55 12.53 41.12
N ALA A 327 8.59 13.10 41.72
CA ALA A 327 9.18 12.88 43.02
C ALA A 327 10.70 13.05 43.00
N GLU A 328 11.14 14.12 43.63
CA GLU A 328 12.51 14.37 44.06
C GLU A 328 12.96 13.33 45.07
N GLU A 329 14.25 12.90 45.05
CA GLU A 329 15.26 13.23 46.06
C GLU A 329 16.61 12.55 45.78
N GLN A 330 17.60 13.40 45.67
CA GLN A 330 18.99 13.44 46.19
C GLN A 330 19.92 12.20 46.25
N ARG A 331 21.13 12.52 45.80
CA ARG A 331 22.50 12.03 46.15
C ARG A 331 23.06 10.94 45.25
N GLY A 332 24.20 11.16 44.65
CA GLY A 332 25.52 11.45 44.99
C GLY A 332 26.48 11.08 43.87
N SER A 333 27.40 11.97 43.61
CA SER A 333 28.53 11.85 42.69
C SER A 333 29.46 10.67 43.01
N THR A 334 29.96 10.01 41.98
CA THR A 334 31.38 9.68 41.87
C THR A 334 31.79 9.30 40.45
N SER A 335 32.76 10.03 39.97
CA SER A 335 33.56 9.76 38.78
C SER A 335 34.40 8.50 38.96
N LEU A 336 34.66 7.76 37.90
CA LEU A 336 35.96 7.18 37.59
C LEU A 336 36.10 6.80 36.11
N ARG A 337 37.24 7.17 35.63
CA ARG A 337 37.82 7.06 34.29
C ARG A 337 38.38 5.66 34.00
N GLU A 338 38.56 5.43 32.66
CA GLU A 338 39.65 4.69 32.01
C GLU A 338 39.75 3.17 32.21
N ALA A 339 39.76 2.37 31.15
CA ALA A 339 40.93 2.02 30.34
C ALA A 339 40.59 0.93 29.33
N ALA A 340 41.06 1.10 28.10
CA ALA A 340 41.23 0.03 27.13
C ALA A 340 42.43 -0.85 27.48
N PRO A 341 42.51 -2.07 27.00
CA PRO A 341 43.77 -2.50 26.40
C PRO A 341 43.62 -3.20 25.06
N THR A 342 44.47 -2.79 24.16
CA THR A 342 45.05 -3.46 23.01
C THR A 342 45.70 -4.79 23.36
N ALA A 343 45.57 -5.81 22.54
CA ALA A 343 46.52 -6.90 22.41
C ALA A 343 46.58 -7.45 20.98
N THR A 344 47.79 -7.57 20.55
CA THR A 344 48.38 -7.89 19.25
C THR A 344 48.41 -9.38 18.93
N LEU A 345 48.32 -9.65 17.59
CA LEU A 345 48.92 -10.66 16.73
C LEU A 345 49.68 -11.87 17.27
N SER A 346 49.38 -13.07 16.72
CA SER A 346 50.36 -13.97 16.08
C SER A 346 49.68 -15.13 15.36
N ASP A 347 49.81 -15.22 14.17
CA ASP A 347 50.47 -15.96 13.08
C ASP A 347 50.53 -17.51 13.18
N ARG A 348 50.18 -18.15 12.00
CA ARG A 348 50.45 -19.48 11.42
C ARG A 348 49.19 -20.34 11.26
N GLY A 349 48.82 -20.83 10.07
CA GLY A 349 49.45 -21.07 8.79
C GLY A 349 48.65 -22.11 8.02
N ALA A 350 48.74 -22.06 6.67
CA ALA A 350 48.45 -23.09 5.66
C ALA A 350 46.96 -23.54 5.53
N GLY A 351 46.23 -23.28 4.52
CA GLY A 351 46.40 -23.47 3.09
C GLY A 351 45.32 -24.38 2.59
N GLU A 352 44.30 -23.83 1.87
CA GLU A 352 43.55 -24.51 0.82
C GLU A 352 42.93 -23.50 -0.12
N ARG A 353 43.09 -23.73 -1.43
CA ARG A 353 42.64 -22.86 -2.49
C ARG A 353 41.17 -23.10 -2.73
N GLU A 354 40.32 -22.13 -2.42
CA GLU A 354 38.97 -22.01 -3.00
C GLU A 354 38.98 -20.91 -4.06
N ASN A 355 38.51 -21.29 -5.26
CA ASN A 355 38.33 -20.37 -6.38
C ASN A 355 37.18 -19.43 -6.05
N ASN A 356 37.51 -18.22 -5.61
CA ASN A 356 36.60 -17.10 -5.61
C ASN A 356 36.52 -16.52 -7.01
N TYR A 357 35.42 -16.77 -7.71
CA TYR A 357 34.97 -15.91 -8.77
C TYR A 357 34.37 -14.66 -8.11
N GLU A 358 35.19 -13.64 -7.93
CA GLU A 358 34.71 -12.28 -7.71
C GLU A 358 34.04 -11.80 -8.98
N TYR A 359 32.71 -11.69 -8.96
CA TYR A 359 32.02 -10.80 -9.89
C TYR A 359 32.40 -9.37 -9.51
N PRO A 360 32.93 -8.56 -10.46
CA PRO A 360 33.17 -7.15 -10.19
C PRO A 360 31.82 -6.49 -9.98
N MET A 361 31.54 -6.05 -8.76
CA MET A 361 30.49 -5.09 -8.49
C MET A 361 30.90 -3.79 -9.18
N PRO A 362 30.23 -3.36 -10.26
CA PRO A 362 30.35 -2.00 -10.69
C PRO A 362 29.48 -1.20 -9.73
N HIS A 363 30.08 -0.29 -8.99
CA HIS A 363 29.38 0.95 -8.69
C HIS A 363 29.95 1.60 -7.44
N THR A 364 30.38 2.80 -7.64
CA THR A 364 30.44 3.85 -6.62
C THR A 364 29.10 3.86 -5.90
N PRO A 365 29.02 3.67 -4.57
CA PRO A 365 27.78 3.83 -3.84
C PRO A 365 27.25 5.23 -4.10
N CYS A 366 26.06 5.33 -4.68
CA CYS A 366 25.34 6.59 -4.68
C CYS A 366 25.29 7.07 -3.23
N PRO A 367 25.70 8.31 -2.91
CA PRO A 367 25.69 8.77 -1.54
C PRO A 367 24.28 8.61 -0.97
N ILE A 368 24.21 8.17 0.30
CA ILE A 368 22.96 8.02 1.03
C ILE A 368 22.08 9.24 0.77
N PRO A 369 20.88 9.07 0.21
CA PRO A 369 20.01 10.21 -0.05
C PRO A 369 19.67 10.88 1.27
N ASN A 370 20.27 12.02 1.49
CA ASN A 370 19.97 13.02 2.49
C ASN A 370 19.51 12.54 3.87
N ALA A 371 20.37 12.77 4.84
CA ALA A 371 20.09 12.81 6.27
C ALA A 371 18.96 13.81 6.69
N GLN A 372 18.22 14.40 5.74
CA GLN A 372 17.18 15.39 6.00
C GLN A 372 15.87 14.80 6.54
N PHE A 373 15.59 13.51 6.27
CA PHE A 373 14.38 12.87 6.79
C PHE A 373 14.75 11.59 7.55
N PRO A 374 14.41 11.49 8.85
CA PRO A 374 14.55 10.24 9.59
C PRO A 374 13.84 9.09 8.89
N ILE A 375 14.37 7.86 8.98
CA ILE A 375 13.79 6.64 8.41
C ILE A 375 12.30 6.53 8.73
N TRP A 376 11.94 6.85 9.97
CA TRP A 376 10.57 6.85 10.46
C TRP A 376 9.62 7.74 9.64
N GLN A 377 10.04 8.96 9.31
CA GLN A 377 9.22 9.87 8.50
C GLN A 377 9.02 9.35 7.08
N GLN A 378 10.02 8.70 6.50
CA GLN A 378 9.91 8.12 5.17
C GLN A 378 8.97 6.91 5.15
N LEU A 379 9.00 6.07 6.17
CA LEU A 379 8.05 4.97 6.35
C LEU A 379 6.61 5.49 6.51
N LEU A 380 6.41 6.54 7.30
CA LEU A 380 5.10 7.17 7.47
C LEU A 380 4.60 7.82 6.16
N LYS A 381 5.48 8.47 5.38
CA LYS A 381 5.15 8.96 4.03
C LYS A 381 4.73 7.80 3.12
N ALA A 382 5.45 6.68 3.14
CA ALA A 382 5.08 5.48 2.39
C ALA A 382 3.71 4.93 2.82
N SER A 383 3.41 4.94 4.12
CA SER A 383 2.12 4.48 4.63
C SER A 383 0.93 5.28 4.12
N ASP A 384 1.11 6.60 3.98
CA ASP A 384 0.05 7.50 3.53
C ASP A 384 -0.32 7.28 2.05
N GLN A 385 0.60 6.75 1.23
CA GLN A 385 0.33 6.44 -0.19
C GLN A 385 -0.79 5.42 -0.39
N PHE A 386 -1.04 4.55 0.59
CA PHE A 386 -2.09 3.53 0.51
C PHE A 386 -3.46 4.02 0.98
N ILE A 387 -3.52 5.16 1.69
CA ILE A 387 -4.76 5.71 2.22
C ILE A 387 -5.49 6.47 1.12
N VAL A 388 -6.71 6.03 0.81
CA VAL A 388 -7.50 6.63 -0.27
C VAL A 388 -8.95 6.83 0.16
N TYR A 389 -9.64 7.72 -0.54
CA TYR A 389 -11.06 7.96 -0.37
C TYR A 389 -11.88 7.01 -1.25
N ARG A 390 -12.90 6.36 -0.68
CA ARG A 390 -13.89 5.56 -1.41
C ARG A 390 -15.18 6.35 -1.60
N ALA A 391 -15.48 6.71 -2.84
CA ALA A 391 -16.62 7.56 -3.19
C ALA A 391 -17.97 6.90 -2.82
N SER A 392 -18.11 5.58 -2.96
CA SER A 392 -19.36 4.86 -2.71
C SER A 392 -19.86 4.90 -1.26
N VAL A 393 -18.99 5.19 -0.29
CA VAL A 393 -19.33 5.32 1.14
C VAL A 393 -18.94 6.68 1.71
N ALA A 394 -18.40 7.56 0.88
CA ALA A 394 -17.87 8.86 1.32
C ALA A 394 -16.89 8.74 2.50
N GLY A 395 -16.03 7.71 2.49
CA GLY A 395 -15.15 7.38 3.61
C GLY A 395 -13.77 6.88 3.18
N PRO A 396 -12.84 6.74 4.14
CA PRO A 396 -11.50 6.25 3.86
C PRO A 396 -11.49 4.74 3.63
N THR A 397 -10.53 4.30 2.80
CA THR A 397 -10.16 2.89 2.61
C THR A 397 -8.66 2.78 2.38
N VAL A 398 -8.15 1.56 2.16
CA VAL A 398 -6.73 1.27 1.94
C VAL A 398 -6.56 0.49 0.64
N ILE A 399 -5.74 1.00 -0.27
CA ILE A 399 -5.25 0.22 -1.43
C ILE A 399 -4.29 -0.85 -0.90
N ALA A 400 -4.54 -2.12 -1.23
CA ALA A 400 -3.72 -3.23 -0.75
C ALA A 400 -2.28 -3.17 -1.29
N GLY A 401 -2.13 -2.76 -2.55
CA GLY A 401 -0.81 -2.60 -3.16
C GLY A 401 -0.84 -1.98 -4.55
N TYR A 402 0.19 -1.22 -4.88
CA TYR A 402 0.42 -0.67 -6.21
C TYR A 402 1.35 -1.60 -7.01
N HIS A 403 1.10 -1.79 -8.30
CA HIS A 403 0.18 -0.95 -9.09
C HIS A 403 -1.27 -1.46 -9.14
N TRP A 404 -1.50 -2.78 -9.05
CA TRP A 404 -2.70 -3.45 -9.58
C TRP A 404 -3.77 -3.81 -8.56
N PHE A 405 -3.49 -3.72 -7.27
CA PHE A 405 -4.53 -3.99 -6.28
C PHE A 405 -5.45 -2.78 -6.06
N ASN A 406 -6.68 -3.09 -5.67
CA ASN A 406 -7.64 -2.16 -5.11
C ASN A 406 -7.67 -2.29 -3.59
N ASP A 407 -8.78 -1.86 -2.98
CA ASP A 407 -9.01 -2.04 -1.56
C ASP A 407 -9.53 -3.45 -1.28
N TRP A 408 -8.69 -4.22 -0.63
CA TRP A 408 -8.96 -5.57 -0.18
C TRP A 408 -9.18 -5.60 1.32
N GLY A 409 -10.26 -6.31 1.76
CA GLY A 409 -10.67 -6.31 3.16
C GLY A 409 -9.63 -6.93 4.09
N ARG A 410 -9.14 -8.11 3.77
CA ARG A 410 -8.09 -8.79 4.54
C ARG A 410 -6.85 -7.91 4.69
N ASP A 411 -6.33 -7.43 3.57
CA ASP A 411 -5.12 -6.61 3.51
C ASP A 411 -5.26 -5.33 4.30
N THR A 412 -6.38 -4.63 4.11
CA THR A 412 -6.71 -3.41 4.85
C THR A 412 -6.72 -3.66 6.36
N LEU A 413 -7.40 -4.71 6.82
CA LEU A 413 -7.58 -4.98 8.24
C LEU A 413 -6.28 -5.43 8.93
N ILE A 414 -5.45 -6.19 8.23
CA ILE A 414 -4.10 -6.56 8.70
C ILE A 414 -3.17 -5.33 8.74
N ALA A 415 -3.25 -4.46 7.70
CA ALA A 415 -2.40 -3.28 7.60
C ALA A 415 -2.81 -2.14 8.57
N LEU A 416 -4.10 -2.02 8.89
CA LEU A 416 -4.64 -0.87 9.62
C LEU A 416 -3.94 -0.55 10.95
N PRO A 417 -3.52 -1.52 11.78
CA PRO A 417 -2.76 -1.22 12.99
C PRO A 417 -1.46 -0.46 12.72
N GLY A 418 -0.69 -0.85 11.70
CA GLY A 418 0.55 -0.16 11.33
C GLY A 418 0.32 1.18 10.63
N LEU A 419 -0.69 1.25 9.74
CA LEU A 419 -1.00 2.47 8.98
C LEU A 419 -1.68 3.57 9.80
N ALA A 420 -2.45 3.18 10.83
CA ALA A 420 -3.30 4.12 11.55
C ALA A 420 -3.14 4.11 13.07
N LEU A 421 -3.09 2.94 13.75
CA LEU A 421 -3.03 2.92 15.20
C LEU A 421 -1.65 3.36 15.73
N VAL A 422 -0.57 2.86 15.12
CA VAL A 422 0.80 3.22 15.52
C VAL A 422 1.08 4.71 15.31
N PRO A 423 0.74 5.34 14.16
CA PRO A 423 0.88 6.77 14.00
C PRO A 423 -0.24 7.60 14.65
N GLN A 424 -1.11 6.98 15.46
CA GLN A 424 -2.20 7.60 16.21
C GLN A 424 -3.27 8.31 15.33
N ARG A 425 -3.46 7.84 14.12
CA ARG A 425 -4.52 8.31 13.20
C ARG A 425 -5.84 7.60 13.53
N PHE A 426 -6.35 7.79 14.76
CA PHE A 426 -7.49 7.03 15.27
C PHE A 426 -8.79 7.30 14.51
N ASP A 427 -9.00 8.52 14.04
CA ASP A 427 -10.18 8.86 13.21
C ASP A 427 -10.14 8.13 11.86
N LEU A 428 -8.94 7.99 11.26
CA LEU A 428 -8.73 7.18 10.07
C LEU A 428 -9.07 5.72 10.33
N ALA A 429 -8.55 5.14 11.41
CA ALA A 429 -8.84 3.75 11.79
C ALA A 429 -10.34 3.53 12.00
N LYS A 430 -11.00 4.43 12.72
CA LYS A 430 -12.46 4.43 12.94
C LYS A 430 -13.24 4.50 11.62
N GLY A 431 -12.82 5.40 10.72
CA GLY A 431 -13.44 5.56 9.40
C GLY A 431 -13.32 4.29 8.54
N VAL A 432 -12.14 3.68 8.49
CA VAL A 432 -11.90 2.43 7.73
C VAL A 432 -12.71 1.26 8.31
N LEU A 433 -12.70 1.08 9.65
CA LEU A 433 -13.50 0.04 10.30
C LEU A 433 -14.99 0.22 10.02
N ARG A 434 -15.49 1.47 10.03
CA ARG A 434 -16.88 1.79 9.67
C ARG A 434 -17.19 1.47 8.21
N THR A 435 -16.27 1.83 7.28
CA THR A 435 -16.40 1.51 5.85
C THR A 435 -16.62 0.01 5.64
N PHE A 436 -15.74 -0.83 6.19
CA PHE A 436 -15.85 -2.27 6.02
C PHE A 436 -17.03 -2.88 6.80
N GLY A 437 -17.34 -2.37 8.00
CA GLY A 437 -18.53 -2.76 8.77
C GLY A 437 -19.83 -2.49 8.01
N HIS A 438 -19.92 -1.38 7.27
CA HIS A 438 -21.07 -1.05 6.42
C HIS A 438 -21.34 -2.10 5.34
N TYR A 439 -20.28 -2.70 4.80
CA TYR A 439 -20.38 -3.76 3.79
C TYR A 439 -20.48 -5.17 4.38
N CYS A 440 -20.73 -5.34 5.67
CA CYS A 440 -20.96 -6.66 6.25
C CYS A 440 -22.26 -7.27 5.70
N ARG A 441 -22.15 -8.38 4.95
CA ARG A 441 -23.30 -9.13 4.43
C ARG A 441 -23.22 -10.60 4.83
N HIS A 442 -24.32 -11.15 5.33
CA HIS A 442 -24.37 -12.55 5.78
C HIS A 442 -23.26 -12.93 6.79
N GLY A 443 -22.78 -11.95 7.57
CA GLY A 443 -21.68 -12.12 8.52
C GLY A 443 -20.28 -12.24 7.89
N LEU A 444 -20.14 -11.91 6.63
CA LEU A 444 -18.86 -11.80 5.94
C LEU A 444 -18.54 -10.31 5.66
N ILE A 445 -17.29 -9.95 5.78
CA ILE A 445 -16.77 -8.65 5.36
C ILE A 445 -16.32 -8.76 3.90
N ALA A 446 -16.55 -7.70 3.13
CA ALA A 446 -16.10 -7.63 1.74
C ALA A 446 -14.59 -7.87 1.66
N ASN A 447 -14.17 -8.87 0.87
CA ASN A 447 -12.76 -9.17 0.67
C ASN A 447 -12.14 -8.35 -0.46
N ALA A 448 -12.93 -7.96 -1.46
CA ALA A 448 -12.47 -7.09 -2.54
C ALA A 448 -13.62 -6.23 -3.07
N PHE A 449 -13.27 -5.07 -3.60
CA PHE A 449 -14.19 -4.20 -4.36
C PHE A 449 -13.72 -4.18 -5.81
N PRO A 450 -14.59 -4.58 -6.78
CA PRO A 450 -14.25 -4.57 -8.19
C PRO A 450 -13.95 -3.17 -8.73
N ASP A 451 -13.11 -3.08 -9.77
CA ASP A 451 -12.74 -1.83 -10.44
C ASP A 451 -13.94 -1.15 -11.13
N LEU A 452 -14.82 -1.92 -11.75
CA LEU A 452 -15.97 -1.43 -12.51
C LEU A 452 -17.25 -1.78 -11.76
N ASN A 453 -17.88 -0.80 -11.11
CA ASN A 453 -19.24 -0.79 -10.53
C ASN A 453 -19.85 -2.17 -10.15
N GLY A 454 -19.02 -3.11 -9.73
CA GLY A 454 -19.43 -4.44 -9.33
C GLY A 454 -19.84 -4.51 -7.85
N GLU A 455 -20.65 -5.50 -7.52
CA GLU A 455 -20.95 -5.84 -6.13
C GLU A 455 -19.68 -6.29 -5.40
N PRO A 456 -19.50 -5.93 -4.12
CA PRO A 456 -18.37 -6.40 -3.32
C PRO A 456 -18.26 -7.93 -3.29
N ILE A 457 -17.05 -8.45 -3.29
CA ILE A 457 -16.76 -9.89 -3.32
C ILE A 457 -16.58 -10.40 -1.90
N TYR A 458 -17.27 -11.50 -1.54
CA TYR A 458 -17.31 -12.07 -0.20
C TYR A 458 -16.70 -13.48 -0.14
N ASN A 459 -15.54 -13.69 -0.75
CA ASN A 459 -14.84 -14.95 -0.87
C ASN A 459 -13.73 -15.16 0.18
N SER A 460 -13.99 -14.77 1.43
CA SER A 460 -13.00 -14.83 2.51
C SER A 460 -13.66 -15.27 3.82
N ILE A 461 -13.01 -16.19 4.53
CA ILE A 461 -13.40 -16.63 5.88
C ILE A 461 -12.74 -15.78 6.96
N ASP A 462 -11.58 -15.22 6.67
CA ASP A 462 -10.72 -14.54 7.64
C ASP A 462 -10.99 -13.03 7.76
N ALA A 463 -11.43 -12.35 6.69
CA ALA A 463 -11.63 -10.90 6.72
C ALA A 463 -12.60 -10.44 7.83
N ALA A 464 -13.70 -11.21 8.08
CA ALA A 464 -14.62 -10.90 9.15
C ALA A 464 -14.00 -11.05 10.55
N LEU A 465 -13.13 -12.03 10.74
CA LEU A 465 -12.43 -12.27 11.99
C LEU A 465 -11.29 -11.27 12.20
N TRP A 466 -10.57 -10.89 11.13
CA TRP A 466 -9.60 -9.79 11.17
C TRP A 466 -10.27 -8.46 11.50
N TRP A 467 -11.49 -8.21 11.01
CA TRP A 467 -12.23 -7.01 11.36
C TRP A 467 -12.51 -6.93 12.86
N ILE A 468 -12.91 -8.04 13.50
CA ILE A 468 -13.09 -8.12 14.95
C ILE A 468 -11.77 -7.90 15.69
N GLU A 469 -10.70 -8.56 15.25
CA GLU A 469 -9.37 -8.43 15.87
C GLU A 469 -8.87 -6.98 15.82
N THR A 470 -9.00 -6.34 14.65
CA THR A 470 -8.55 -4.95 14.46
C THR A 470 -9.44 -3.94 15.20
N LEU A 471 -10.75 -4.19 15.30
CA LEU A 471 -11.64 -3.41 16.17
C LEU A 471 -11.19 -3.52 17.63
N GLY A 472 -10.79 -4.72 18.08
CA GLY A 472 -10.24 -4.92 19.41
C GLY A 472 -8.98 -4.09 19.67
N LEU A 473 -8.03 -4.12 18.74
CA LEU A 473 -6.80 -3.32 18.82
C LEU A 473 -7.09 -1.80 18.82
N TYR A 474 -8.08 -1.37 18.04
CA TYR A 474 -8.53 0.03 18.05
C TYR A 474 -9.10 0.43 19.43
N LEU A 475 -9.97 -0.41 20.01
CA LEU A 475 -10.58 -0.16 21.31
C LEU A 475 -9.55 -0.18 22.46
N GLU A 476 -8.55 -1.06 22.39
CA GLU A 476 -7.42 -1.04 23.34
C GLU A 476 -6.64 0.28 23.28
N ALA A 477 -6.43 0.81 22.06
CA ALA A 477 -5.69 2.05 21.86
C ALA A 477 -6.49 3.31 22.23
N THR A 478 -7.82 3.30 22.11
CA THR A 478 -8.65 4.52 22.16
C THR A 478 -9.67 4.56 23.30
N GLN A 479 -10.09 3.40 23.78
CA GLN A 479 -11.22 3.27 24.74
C GLN A 479 -12.53 3.87 24.20
N ASP A 480 -12.74 3.89 22.87
CA ASP A 480 -13.92 4.46 22.19
C ASP A 480 -15.12 3.49 22.29
N TRP A 481 -15.72 3.43 23.46
CA TRP A 481 -16.84 2.52 23.74
C TRP A 481 -18.12 2.91 23.01
N ASP A 482 -18.26 4.17 22.63
CA ASP A 482 -19.40 4.64 21.82
C ASP A 482 -19.32 4.05 20.42
N PHE A 483 -18.12 3.99 19.84
CA PHE A 483 -17.90 3.31 18.56
C PHE A 483 -18.13 1.80 18.67
N LEU A 484 -17.73 1.19 19.78
CA LEU A 484 -18.10 -0.20 20.03
C LEU A 484 -19.62 -0.39 20.03
N ALA A 485 -20.36 0.49 20.72
CA ALA A 485 -21.83 0.43 20.76
C ALA A 485 -22.44 0.55 19.35
N GLU A 486 -21.89 1.44 18.51
CA GLU A 486 -22.27 1.60 17.10
C GLU A 486 -22.01 0.31 16.29
N GLN A 487 -20.85 -0.32 16.46
CA GLN A 487 -20.43 -1.48 15.66
C GLN A 487 -20.84 -2.85 16.24
N PHE A 488 -21.32 -2.91 17.45
CA PHE A 488 -21.68 -4.18 18.11
C PHE A 488 -22.75 -5.00 17.36
N PRO A 489 -23.74 -4.39 16.68
CA PRO A 489 -24.64 -5.13 15.79
C PRO A 489 -23.92 -5.89 14.67
N VAL A 490 -22.88 -5.31 14.07
CA VAL A 490 -22.05 -5.97 13.03
C VAL A 490 -21.29 -7.15 13.65
N VAL A 491 -20.67 -6.96 14.82
CA VAL A 491 -20.02 -8.03 15.58
C VAL A 491 -20.97 -9.20 15.83
N GLN A 492 -22.21 -8.90 16.27
CA GLN A 492 -23.22 -9.92 16.51
C GLN A 492 -23.69 -10.61 15.23
N GLN A 493 -23.75 -9.90 14.11
CA GLN A 493 -24.09 -10.47 12.80
C GLN A 493 -23.02 -11.48 12.36
N ILE A 494 -21.73 -11.13 12.48
CA ILE A 494 -20.61 -12.04 12.18
C ILE A 494 -20.70 -13.30 13.06
N TYR A 495 -20.79 -13.12 14.37
CA TYR A 495 -20.90 -14.23 15.32
C TYR A 495 -22.08 -15.18 14.99
N LYS A 496 -23.27 -14.64 14.75
CA LYS A 496 -24.46 -15.44 14.44
C LYS A 496 -24.30 -16.22 13.14
N ALA A 497 -23.70 -15.62 12.12
CA ALA A 497 -23.47 -16.25 10.84
C ALA A 497 -22.48 -17.41 10.96
N PHE A 498 -21.39 -17.26 11.71
CA PHE A 498 -20.41 -18.32 11.93
C PHE A 498 -21.01 -19.47 12.75
N VAL A 499 -21.83 -19.19 13.76
CA VAL A 499 -22.50 -20.23 14.56
C VAL A 499 -23.64 -20.91 13.80
N GLY A 500 -24.44 -20.16 13.06
CA GLY A 500 -25.63 -20.65 12.35
C GLY A 500 -25.36 -21.21 10.96
N GLY A 501 -24.15 -20.99 10.44
CA GLY A 501 -23.78 -21.30 9.05
C GLY A 501 -24.00 -20.13 8.09
N THR A 502 -23.07 -19.93 7.16
CA THR A 502 -23.14 -18.90 6.11
C THR A 502 -22.58 -19.43 4.78
N HIS A 503 -22.34 -18.57 3.80
CA HIS A 503 -21.83 -18.96 2.48
C HIS A 503 -20.59 -19.86 2.58
N PHE A 504 -20.38 -20.69 1.58
CA PHE A 504 -19.25 -21.65 1.48
C PHE A 504 -19.22 -22.70 2.59
N ASN A 505 -20.37 -23.01 3.20
CA ASN A 505 -20.48 -23.89 4.36
C ASN A 505 -19.56 -23.48 5.52
N ILE A 506 -19.31 -22.17 5.67
CA ILE A 506 -18.60 -21.64 6.84
C ILE A 506 -19.50 -21.79 8.04
N GLN A 507 -19.11 -22.62 9.02
CA GLN A 507 -19.88 -22.90 10.20
C GLN A 507 -19.01 -23.37 11.38
N VAL A 508 -19.45 -23.05 12.58
CA VAL A 508 -18.89 -23.62 13.81
C VAL A 508 -19.39 -25.05 13.96
N ASP A 509 -18.45 -25.99 14.09
CA ASP A 509 -18.77 -27.38 14.42
C ASP A 509 -19.22 -27.48 15.87
N ALA A 510 -20.45 -27.97 16.07
CA ALA A 510 -21.07 -28.08 17.40
C ALA A 510 -20.34 -29.06 18.34
N THR A 511 -19.53 -29.99 17.81
CA THR A 511 -18.83 -31.01 18.59
C THR A 511 -17.59 -30.45 19.29
N ASP A 512 -16.89 -29.50 18.66
CA ASP A 512 -15.64 -28.95 19.20
C ASP A 512 -15.56 -27.43 19.21
N GLY A 513 -16.58 -26.75 18.69
CA GLY A 513 -16.63 -25.30 18.66
C GLY A 513 -15.70 -24.63 17.65
N LEU A 514 -14.97 -25.41 16.84
CA LEU A 514 -14.07 -24.91 15.82
C LEU A 514 -14.83 -24.50 14.55
N VAL A 515 -14.33 -23.47 13.88
CA VAL A 515 -14.86 -23.03 12.58
C VAL A 515 -14.33 -23.94 11.48
N SER A 516 -15.24 -24.41 10.65
CA SER A 516 -14.92 -25.18 9.43
C SER A 516 -15.57 -24.56 8.22
N TRP A 517 -15.06 -24.91 7.04
CA TRP A 517 -15.66 -24.58 5.75
C TRP A 517 -15.43 -25.70 4.73
N ASP A 518 -16.34 -25.78 3.77
CA ASP A 518 -16.25 -26.77 2.69
C ASP A 518 -16.99 -26.27 1.45
N ALA A 519 -16.24 -25.81 0.45
CA ALA A 519 -16.78 -25.41 -0.84
C ALA A 519 -15.76 -25.69 -1.96
N HIS A 520 -16.20 -26.37 -3.01
CA HIS A 520 -15.35 -26.71 -4.13
C HIS A 520 -15.01 -25.50 -5.01
N GLY A 521 -13.79 -25.49 -5.55
CA GLY A 521 -13.35 -24.50 -6.54
C GLY A 521 -13.00 -23.12 -6.00
N VAL A 522 -12.98 -22.96 -4.69
CA VAL A 522 -12.63 -21.69 -4.03
C VAL A 522 -11.53 -21.90 -2.98
N ALA A 523 -10.84 -20.80 -2.64
CA ALA A 523 -9.92 -20.71 -1.51
C ALA A 523 -10.32 -19.49 -0.68
N LEU A 524 -10.55 -19.68 0.62
CA LEU A 524 -11.16 -18.66 1.48
C LEU A 524 -10.21 -18.05 2.52
N THR A 525 -9.00 -18.62 2.68
CA THR A 525 -7.96 -18.09 3.57
C THR A 525 -7.03 -17.14 2.81
N TRP A 526 -6.04 -16.56 3.47
CA TRP A 526 -5.06 -15.68 2.80
C TRP A 526 -4.22 -16.40 1.72
N MET A 527 -4.18 -17.74 1.74
CA MET A 527 -3.58 -18.55 0.67
C MET A 527 -4.64 -18.89 -0.39
N ASP A 528 -5.03 -17.88 -1.17
CA ASP A 528 -6.28 -17.86 -1.94
C ASP A 528 -6.15 -18.05 -3.46
N VAL A 529 -5.00 -18.49 -3.95
CA VAL A 529 -4.82 -18.74 -5.39
C VAL A 529 -5.62 -19.94 -5.86
N VAL A 530 -6.41 -19.73 -6.92
CA VAL A 530 -7.18 -20.78 -7.61
C VAL A 530 -6.82 -20.77 -9.09
N ILE A 531 -6.45 -21.93 -9.64
CA ILE A 531 -6.19 -22.14 -11.07
C ILE A 531 -7.34 -22.93 -11.67
N GLY A 532 -8.15 -22.29 -12.50
CA GLY A 532 -9.41 -22.85 -12.95
C GLY A 532 -10.39 -23.04 -11.78
N ALA A 533 -10.75 -24.28 -11.46
CA ALA A 533 -11.56 -24.62 -10.28
C ALA A 533 -10.75 -25.35 -9.19
N HIS A 534 -9.43 -25.23 -9.20
CA HIS A 534 -8.55 -25.95 -8.29
C HIS A 534 -7.74 -24.98 -7.44
N PRO A 535 -7.97 -24.90 -6.11
CA PRO A 535 -7.10 -24.19 -5.19
C PRO A 535 -5.69 -24.77 -5.23
N VAL A 536 -4.69 -23.90 -5.33
CA VAL A 536 -3.26 -24.32 -5.30
C VAL A 536 -2.87 -24.79 -3.91
N THR A 537 -3.41 -24.11 -2.89
CA THR A 537 -3.21 -24.44 -1.49
C THR A 537 -4.57 -24.77 -0.87
N PRO A 538 -5.12 -25.97 -1.07
CA PRO A 538 -6.42 -26.32 -0.51
C PRO A 538 -6.31 -26.41 1.01
N ARG A 539 -7.18 -25.69 1.70
CA ARG A 539 -7.21 -25.63 3.16
C ARG A 539 -8.66 -25.78 3.65
N TYR A 540 -9.34 -26.80 3.10
CA TYR A 540 -10.70 -27.16 3.50
C TYR A 540 -10.75 -27.65 4.95
N GLY A 541 -11.90 -27.60 5.56
CA GLY A 541 -12.10 -28.00 6.95
C GLY A 541 -11.76 -26.90 7.93
N LYS A 542 -10.88 -27.15 8.87
CA LYS A 542 -10.55 -26.27 10.00
C LYS A 542 -9.12 -25.73 9.86
N PRO A 543 -8.88 -24.56 9.25
CA PRO A 543 -7.54 -23.95 9.22
C PRO A 543 -7.15 -23.42 10.60
N VAL A 544 -5.87 -23.54 10.94
CA VAL A 544 -5.37 -23.24 12.29
C VAL A 544 -5.47 -21.78 12.68
N GLU A 545 -5.05 -20.87 11.80
CA GLU A 545 -5.12 -19.42 12.07
C GLU A 545 -6.56 -18.91 12.12
N ILE A 546 -7.46 -19.49 11.33
CA ILE A 546 -8.90 -19.14 11.37
C ILE A 546 -9.48 -19.49 12.73
N ASN A 547 -9.12 -20.65 13.27
CA ASN A 547 -9.61 -21.10 14.58
C ASN A 547 -8.96 -20.33 15.74
N ALA A 548 -7.71 -19.88 15.57
CA ALA A 548 -7.09 -18.97 16.51
C ALA A 548 -7.75 -17.58 16.49
N LEU A 549 -8.07 -17.03 15.31
CA LEU A 549 -8.84 -15.80 15.16
C LEU A 549 -10.25 -15.93 15.76
N TRP A 550 -10.92 -17.06 15.56
CA TRP A 550 -12.22 -17.33 16.16
C TRP A 550 -12.14 -17.36 17.68
N TYR A 551 -11.12 -18.00 18.25
CA TYR A 551 -10.87 -17.96 19.69
C TYR A 551 -10.68 -16.52 20.20
N SER A 552 -9.83 -15.73 19.52
CA SER A 552 -9.61 -14.33 19.88
C SER A 552 -10.90 -13.51 19.77
N ALA A 553 -11.69 -13.71 18.71
CA ALA A 553 -12.97 -13.05 18.53
C ALA A 553 -13.95 -13.35 19.70
N LEU A 554 -14.07 -14.61 20.14
CA LEU A 554 -14.91 -14.97 21.28
C LEU A 554 -14.46 -14.31 22.58
N CYS A 555 -13.15 -14.19 22.81
CA CYS A 555 -12.60 -13.45 23.95
C CYS A 555 -13.00 -11.97 23.90
N TRP A 556 -12.81 -11.31 22.74
CA TRP A 556 -13.25 -9.94 22.53
C TRP A 556 -14.76 -9.75 22.76
N LEU A 557 -15.58 -10.61 22.16
CA LEU A 557 -17.04 -10.57 22.34
C LEU A 557 -17.47 -10.68 23.80
N SER A 558 -16.80 -11.54 24.57
CA SER A 558 -17.06 -11.69 26.01
C SER A 558 -16.76 -10.40 26.78
N GLN A 559 -15.59 -9.82 26.54
CA GLN A 559 -15.18 -8.57 27.18
C GLN A 559 -16.12 -7.41 26.80
N TRP A 560 -16.42 -7.25 25.50
CA TRP A 560 -17.25 -6.16 25.00
C TRP A 560 -18.71 -6.26 25.49
N ALA A 561 -19.29 -7.44 25.47
CA ALA A 561 -20.63 -7.63 26.01
C ALA A 561 -20.70 -7.31 27.53
N GLY A 562 -19.67 -7.68 28.30
CA GLY A 562 -19.49 -7.30 29.68
C GLY A 562 -19.37 -5.78 29.88
N ARG A 563 -18.56 -5.12 29.04
CA ARG A 563 -18.37 -3.66 29.10
C ARG A 563 -19.67 -2.90 28.76
N LEU A 564 -20.31 -3.27 27.66
CA LEU A 564 -21.58 -2.66 27.24
C LEU A 564 -22.71 -2.87 28.27
N SER A 565 -22.71 -4.00 28.99
CA SER A 565 -23.68 -4.23 30.08
C SER A 565 -23.52 -3.24 31.24
N GLN A 566 -22.29 -2.78 31.50
CA GLN A 566 -21.97 -1.77 32.51
C GLN A 566 -22.32 -0.34 32.07
N MET A 567 -22.34 -0.09 30.77
CA MET A 567 -22.71 1.20 30.17
C MET A 567 -24.21 1.35 29.95
N GLU A 568 -25.02 0.40 30.41
CA GLU A 568 -26.47 0.36 30.21
C GLU A 568 -26.91 0.36 28.73
N TYR A 569 -26.02 -0.08 27.82
CA TYR A 569 -26.34 -0.24 26.41
C TYR A 569 -27.33 -1.40 26.22
N GLY A 570 -28.57 -1.09 25.84
CA GLY A 570 -29.61 -2.08 25.62
C GLY A 570 -30.07 -2.74 26.93
N SER A 571 -30.08 -4.08 27.01
CA SER A 571 -30.45 -4.83 28.21
C SER A 571 -29.22 -5.37 28.94
N PRO A 572 -28.83 -4.82 30.09
CA PRO A 572 -27.68 -5.26 30.89
C PRO A 572 -27.70 -6.76 31.21
N VAL A 573 -28.86 -7.27 31.63
CA VAL A 573 -29.05 -8.71 31.96
C VAL A 573 -28.78 -9.61 30.75
N ARG A 574 -29.24 -9.20 29.56
CA ARG A 574 -29.03 -9.96 28.32
C ARG A 574 -27.56 -9.95 27.94
N LEU A 575 -26.89 -8.79 28.01
CA LEU A 575 -25.48 -8.63 27.67
C LEU A 575 -24.57 -9.41 28.61
N THR A 576 -24.85 -9.41 29.93
CA THR A 576 -24.12 -10.23 30.91
C THR A 576 -24.25 -11.73 30.59
N LYS A 577 -25.44 -12.20 30.23
CA LYS A 577 -25.64 -13.60 29.81
C LYS A 577 -24.90 -13.91 28.51
N GLN A 578 -24.85 -12.96 27.58
CA GLN A 578 -24.09 -13.12 26.35
C GLN A 578 -22.58 -13.17 26.64
N ALA A 579 -22.04 -12.28 27.47
CA ALA A 579 -20.64 -12.29 27.89
C ALA A 579 -20.24 -13.68 28.45
N GLN A 580 -21.03 -14.23 29.37
CA GLN A 580 -20.76 -15.56 29.93
C GLN A 580 -20.84 -16.67 28.89
N ARG A 581 -21.78 -16.59 27.94
CA ARG A 581 -21.89 -17.55 26.84
C ARG A 581 -20.63 -17.53 25.95
N TYR A 582 -20.15 -16.33 25.58
CA TYR A 582 -18.96 -16.17 24.77
C TYR A 582 -17.71 -16.68 25.51
N ALA A 583 -17.58 -16.39 26.82
CA ALA A 583 -16.51 -16.92 27.65
C ALA A 583 -16.46 -18.46 27.67
N ASN A 584 -17.64 -19.09 27.86
CA ASN A 584 -17.73 -20.56 27.87
C ASN A 584 -17.39 -21.16 26.52
N GLN A 585 -17.80 -20.54 25.41
CA GLN A 585 -17.42 -20.95 24.05
C GLN A 585 -15.93 -20.75 23.79
N ALA A 586 -15.35 -19.62 24.19
CA ALA A 586 -13.91 -19.40 24.10
C ALA A 586 -13.11 -20.50 24.83
N GLN A 587 -13.54 -20.87 26.05
CA GLN A 587 -12.88 -21.93 26.79
C GLN A 587 -13.00 -23.30 26.09
N HIS A 588 -14.14 -23.60 25.49
CA HIS A 588 -14.33 -24.83 24.70
C HIS A 588 -13.42 -24.85 23.46
N VAL A 589 -13.36 -23.75 22.70
CA VAL A 589 -12.47 -23.59 21.54
C VAL A 589 -11.00 -23.71 21.97
N LYS A 590 -10.61 -23.07 23.08
CA LYS A 590 -9.24 -23.17 23.61
C LYS A 590 -8.79 -24.62 23.84
N ILE A 591 -9.67 -25.45 24.40
CA ILE A 591 -9.41 -26.88 24.59
C ILE A 591 -9.26 -27.56 23.22
N SER A 592 -10.15 -27.26 22.28
CA SER A 592 -10.20 -27.86 20.96
C SER A 592 -9.02 -27.44 20.07
N LEU A 593 -8.40 -26.27 20.29
CA LEU A 593 -7.17 -25.85 19.61
C LEU A 593 -6.01 -26.84 19.80
N GLN A 594 -6.03 -27.62 20.90
CA GLN A 594 -5.01 -28.65 21.14
C GLN A 594 -5.08 -29.80 20.13
N LYS A 595 -6.17 -29.96 19.36
CA LYS A 595 -6.26 -30.92 18.25
C LYS A 595 -5.27 -30.62 17.11
N PHE A 596 -4.85 -29.36 17.00
CA PHE A 596 -3.85 -28.96 16.01
C PHE A 596 -2.41 -29.31 16.41
N TRP A 597 -2.16 -29.67 17.65
CA TRP A 597 -0.80 -29.95 18.12
C TRP A 597 -0.28 -31.27 17.58
N ASN A 598 0.81 -31.22 16.81
CA ASN A 598 1.55 -32.38 16.33
C ASN A 598 2.76 -32.65 17.24
N HIS A 599 2.63 -33.66 18.11
CA HIS A 599 3.67 -34.03 19.06
C HIS A 599 4.98 -34.51 18.41
N GLN A 600 4.93 -35.07 17.19
CA GLN A 600 6.10 -35.58 16.50
C GLN A 600 6.94 -34.47 15.89
N LEU A 601 6.29 -33.42 15.35
CA LEU A 601 6.96 -32.29 14.73
C LEU A 601 7.26 -31.16 15.72
N GLY A 602 6.58 -31.09 16.87
CA GLY A 602 6.62 -29.92 17.73
C GLY A 602 6.04 -28.66 17.06
N TYR A 603 5.04 -28.85 16.19
CA TYR A 603 4.42 -27.80 15.39
C TYR A 603 2.90 -27.99 15.30
N LEU A 604 2.18 -27.05 14.70
CA LEU A 604 0.74 -27.20 14.48
C LEU A 604 0.45 -27.81 13.09
N TYR A 605 -0.55 -28.67 13.04
CA TYR A 605 -1.16 -29.01 11.76
C TYR A 605 -1.74 -27.75 11.12
N ASP A 606 -1.49 -27.56 9.82
CA ASP A 606 -1.95 -26.39 9.09
C ASP A 606 -3.48 -26.37 8.96
N THR A 607 -4.07 -27.56 8.71
CA THR A 607 -5.53 -27.76 8.66
C THR A 607 -5.90 -29.15 9.20
N ILE A 608 -7.14 -29.25 9.72
CA ILE A 608 -7.83 -30.52 9.97
C ILE A 608 -8.95 -30.58 8.94
N GLU A 609 -8.85 -31.50 7.99
CA GLU A 609 -9.79 -31.66 6.89
C GLU A 609 -11.12 -32.32 7.35
N PRO A 610 -12.20 -32.26 6.54
CA PRO A 610 -13.51 -32.81 6.95
C PRO A 610 -13.51 -34.30 7.34
N ASP A 611 -12.59 -35.09 6.76
CA ASP A 611 -12.40 -36.50 7.05
C ASP A 611 -11.37 -36.79 8.16
N ASP A 612 -11.05 -35.78 8.97
CA ASP A 612 -10.03 -35.75 10.04
C ASP A 612 -8.59 -35.99 9.55
N ARG A 613 -8.33 -35.93 8.23
CA ARG A 613 -6.95 -35.86 7.73
C ARG A 613 -6.31 -34.58 8.20
N ARG A 614 -5.04 -34.68 8.57
CA ARG A 614 -4.29 -33.57 9.15
C ARG A 614 -3.15 -33.14 8.24
N ASN A 615 -3.19 -31.93 7.77
CA ASN A 615 -2.10 -31.34 6.98
C ASN A 615 -0.95 -30.96 7.90
N PHE A 616 0.21 -31.58 7.72
CA PHE A 616 1.41 -31.39 8.54
C PHE A 616 2.47 -30.50 7.90
N GLN A 617 2.14 -29.80 6.81
CA GLN A 617 3.05 -28.83 6.18
C GLN A 617 3.43 -27.75 7.16
N ILE A 618 4.74 -27.44 7.21
CA ILE A 618 5.26 -26.33 8.04
C ILE A 618 5.03 -25.04 7.26
N ARG A 619 4.02 -24.30 7.70
CA ARG A 619 3.58 -23.04 7.13
C ARG A 619 3.54 -21.94 8.21
N PRO A 620 3.59 -20.63 7.84
CA PRO A 620 3.59 -19.53 8.81
C PRO A 620 2.26 -19.37 9.57
N ASN A 621 1.22 -20.11 9.21
CA ASN A 621 -0.12 -20.03 9.83
C ASN A 621 -0.11 -20.37 11.32
N ALA A 622 0.80 -21.24 11.77
CA ALA A 622 1.04 -21.50 13.19
C ALA A 622 1.57 -20.25 13.91
N VAL A 623 2.46 -19.49 13.27
CA VAL A 623 2.98 -18.22 13.80
C VAL A 623 1.88 -17.15 13.88
N LEU A 624 1.01 -17.07 12.85
CA LEU A 624 -0.18 -16.21 12.88
C LEU A 624 -1.05 -16.52 14.09
N ALA A 625 -1.32 -17.80 14.34
CA ALA A 625 -2.14 -18.23 15.47
C ALA A 625 -1.53 -17.84 16.84
N LEU A 626 -0.20 -17.79 16.96
CA LEU A 626 0.49 -17.33 18.17
C LEU A 626 0.49 -15.82 18.36
N SER A 627 0.35 -15.06 17.27
CA SER A 627 0.56 -13.60 17.26
C SER A 627 -0.66 -12.78 17.66
N LEU A 628 -1.85 -13.38 17.71
CA LEU A 628 -3.11 -12.70 17.98
C LEU A 628 -3.16 -12.15 19.40
N HIS A 629 -4.00 -11.13 19.64
CA HIS A 629 -4.10 -10.51 20.97
C HIS A 629 -4.45 -11.57 22.04
N HIS A 630 -5.46 -12.38 21.81
CA HIS A 630 -5.79 -13.53 22.66
C HIS A 630 -5.23 -14.81 22.06
N CYS A 631 -4.16 -15.32 22.65
CA CYS A 631 -3.52 -16.57 22.21
C CYS A 631 -4.02 -17.76 23.02
N GLY A 632 -4.45 -18.84 22.33
CA GLY A 632 -4.97 -20.06 22.95
C GLY A 632 -3.93 -21.15 23.24
N PHE A 633 -2.66 -20.96 22.84
CA PHE A 633 -1.59 -21.96 22.94
C PHE A 633 -0.70 -21.73 24.17
N PRO A 634 -0.25 -22.82 24.84
CA PRO A 634 0.65 -22.73 26.01
C PRO A 634 2.07 -22.34 25.61
N GLU A 635 2.82 -21.82 26.56
CA GLU A 635 4.18 -21.31 26.38
C GLU A 635 5.15 -22.32 25.74
N GLN A 636 5.17 -23.56 26.25
CA GLN A 636 6.04 -24.59 25.71
C GLN A 636 5.80 -24.88 24.21
N GLN A 637 4.54 -24.92 23.80
CA GLN A 637 4.20 -25.12 22.39
C GLN A 637 4.58 -23.90 21.56
N GLY A 638 4.33 -22.68 22.08
CA GLY A 638 4.72 -21.45 21.41
C GLY A 638 6.21 -21.36 21.12
N CYS A 639 7.05 -21.70 22.10
CA CYS A 639 8.51 -21.75 21.92
C CYS A 639 8.92 -22.76 20.84
N GLN A 640 8.41 -23.99 20.90
CA GLN A 640 8.75 -25.03 19.90
C GLN A 640 8.35 -24.63 18.48
N ILE A 641 7.15 -24.01 18.31
CA ILE A 641 6.68 -23.50 17.03
C ILE A 641 7.63 -22.43 16.51
N LEU A 642 8.04 -21.48 17.35
CA LEU A 642 8.93 -20.40 16.94
C LEU A 642 10.33 -20.88 16.60
N ASP A 643 10.88 -21.85 17.34
CA ASP A 643 12.20 -22.45 17.04
C ASP A 643 12.19 -23.10 15.64
N LEU A 644 11.14 -23.88 15.35
CA LEU A 644 11.02 -24.51 14.04
C LEU A 644 10.71 -23.49 12.92
N ALA A 645 9.85 -22.51 13.16
CA ALA A 645 9.58 -21.45 12.20
C ALA A 645 10.84 -20.60 11.90
N THR A 646 11.65 -20.28 12.92
CA THR A 646 12.91 -19.56 12.76
C THR A 646 13.88 -20.32 11.86
N SER A 647 14.07 -21.62 12.10
CA SER A 647 15.01 -22.43 11.31
C SER A 647 14.53 -22.75 9.90
N SER A 648 13.21 -22.79 9.67
CA SER A 648 12.61 -23.27 8.40
C SER A 648 12.02 -22.18 7.53
N LEU A 649 11.43 -21.13 8.13
CA LEU A 649 10.64 -20.16 7.40
C LEU A 649 11.25 -18.75 7.40
N LEU A 650 11.99 -18.37 8.44
CA LEU A 650 12.53 -17.01 8.57
C LEU A 650 13.57 -16.73 7.48
N THR A 651 13.49 -15.55 6.90
CA THR A 651 14.43 -15.00 5.93
C THR A 651 14.73 -13.53 6.27
N PRO A 652 15.71 -12.88 5.62
CA PRO A 652 15.96 -11.45 5.81
C PRO A 652 14.80 -10.52 5.45
N TYR A 653 13.77 -11.00 4.74
CA TYR A 653 12.67 -10.18 4.22
C TYR A 653 11.29 -10.56 4.78
N GLY A 654 11.19 -11.56 5.61
CA GLY A 654 9.93 -12.07 6.17
C GLY A 654 9.92 -13.59 6.30
N LEU A 655 8.72 -14.21 6.27
CA LEU A 655 8.62 -15.67 6.36
C LEU A 655 8.21 -16.30 5.03
N ARG A 656 8.82 -17.44 4.73
CA ARG A 656 8.37 -18.30 3.62
C ARG A 656 6.96 -18.82 3.89
N SER A 657 6.18 -18.95 2.84
CA SER A 657 4.81 -19.51 2.88
C SER A 657 4.79 -21.04 3.03
N LEU A 658 5.92 -21.70 2.77
CA LEU A 658 6.12 -23.15 2.93
C LEU A 658 7.59 -23.45 3.22
N ASN A 659 7.84 -24.47 4.06
CA ASN A 659 9.17 -24.96 4.36
C ASN A 659 9.89 -25.47 3.09
N PRO A 660 11.16 -25.08 2.85
CA PRO A 660 11.97 -25.56 1.73
C PRO A 660 12.13 -27.09 1.63
N GLY A 661 12.00 -27.82 2.74
CA GLY A 661 12.04 -29.29 2.75
C GLY A 661 10.75 -29.97 2.28
N ASP A 662 9.68 -29.24 2.01
CA ASP A 662 8.41 -29.80 1.54
C ASP A 662 8.47 -30.11 0.05
N PRO A 663 7.93 -31.28 -0.41
CA PRO A 663 7.91 -31.64 -1.84
C PRO A 663 7.18 -30.65 -2.75
N GLU A 664 6.24 -29.88 -2.21
CA GLU A 664 5.48 -28.86 -2.96
C GLU A 664 6.17 -27.50 -2.99
N TYR A 665 7.32 -27.34 -2.33
CA TYR A 665 8.04 -26.08 -2.26
C TYR A 665 8.44 -25.56 -3.64
N LYS A 666 8.23 -24.24 -3.83
CA LYS A 666 8.63 -23.49 -5.02
C LYS A 666 9.32 -22.20 -4.61
N GLY A 667 10.65 -22.24 -4.68
CA GLY A 667 11.49 -21.14 -4.19
C GLY A 667 11.52 -19.90 -5.09
N LYS A 668 10.96 -19.94 -6.33
CA LYS A 668 10.98 -18.82 -7.26
C LYS A 668 9.61 -18.52 -7.81
N TYR A 669 9.26 -17.22 -7.80
CA TYR A 669 8.03 -16.67 -8.35
C TYR A 669 8.31 -16.06 -9.72
N GLU A 670 8.36 -16.90 -10.76
CA GLU A 670 8.73 -16.50 -12.12
C GLU A 670 7.96 -17.27 -13.19
N GLY A 671 8.13 -16.86 -14.45
CA GLY A 671 7.51 -17.48 -15.60
C GLY A 671 6.10 -16.95 -15.90
N ASN A 672 5.28 -17.75 -16.61
CA ASN A 672 3.93 -17.36 -16.96
C ASN A 672 2.98 -17.35 -15.74
N GLN A 673 1.75 -16.87 -15.96
CA GLN A 673 0.79 -16.71 -14.85
C GLN A 673 0.58 -18.01 -14.06
N GLN A 674 0.37 -19.14 -14.74
CA GLN A 674 0.16 -20.41 -14.02
C GLN A 674 1.36 -20.86 -13.19
N GLN A 675 2.59 -20.59 -13.66
CA GLN A 675 3.80 -20.91 -12.92
C GLN A 675 3.92 -20.05 -11.67
N ARG A 676 3.66 -18.75 -11.82
CA ARG A 676 3.64 -17.82 -10.68
C ARG A 676 2.54 -18.14 -9.69
N ASP A 677 1.32 -18.40 -10.16
CA ASP A 677 0.17 -18.76 -9.32
C ASP A 677 0.46 -20.02 -8.48
N ARG A 678 1.14 -21.02 -9.08
CA ARG A 678 1.57 -22.22 -8.34
C ARG A 678 2.67 -21.97 -7.32
N ALA A 679 3.40 -20.90 -7.40
CA ALA A 679 4.47 -20.55 -6.45
C ALA A 679 4.00 -19.59 -5.35
N TYR A 680 2.91 -18.86 -5.58
CA TYR A 680 2.52 -17.67 -4.80
C TYR A 680 2.36 -17.92 -3.29
N HIS A 681 1.87 -19.13 -2.90
CA HIS A 681 1.78 -19.56 -1.50
C HIS A 681 2.52 -20.89 -1.24
N GLN A 682 3.48 -21.23 -2.09
CA GLN A 682 4.20 -22.51 -2.02
C GLN A 682 5.72 -22.32 -1.85
N GLY A 683 6.13 -21.25 -1.15
CA GLY A 683 7.54 -21.02 -0.86
C GLY A 683 7.99 -19.57 -0.90
N THR A 684 7.25 -18.68 -1.57
CA THR A 684 7.52 -17.22 -1.56
C THR A 684 7.59 -16.68 -0.16
N VAL A 685 8.46 -15.69 0.04
CA VAL A 685 8.58 -14.92 1.29
C VAL A 685 7.55 -13.81 1.29
N TRP A 686 6.79 -13.71 2.38
CA TRP A 686 5.80 -12.66 2.60
C TRP A 686 6.28 -11.74 3.72
N THR A 687 6.53 -10.49 3.37
CA THR A 687 7.10 -9.52 4.33
C THR A 687 6.16 -9.21 5.49
N TRP A 688 4.83 -9.12 5.24
CA TRP A 688 3.88 -8.83 6.31
C TRP A 688 3.91 -9.83 7.46
N LEU A 689 4.33 -11.08 7.21
CA LEU A 689 4.43 -12.13 8.22
C LEU A 689 5.50 -11.86 9.28
N ILE A 690 6.41 -10.91 9.03
CA ILE A 690 7.43 -10.56 10.02
C ILE A 690 6.79 -9.93 11.27
N GLY A 691 5.71 -9.16 11.10
CA GLY A 691 5.01 -8.58 12.24
C GLY A 691 4.39 -9.62 13.17
N PRO A 692 3.58 -10.57 12.67
CA PRO A 692 3.14 -11.73 13.44
C PRO A 692 4.28 -12.50 14.13
N TYR A 693 5.38 -12.71 13.42
CA TYR A 693 6.55 -13.38 13.99
C TYR A 693 7.14 -12.61 15.18
N ILE A 694 7.31 -11.30 15.04
CA ILE A 694 7.83 -10.44 16.10
C ILE A 694 6.91 -10.46 17.33
N ARG A 695 5.58 -10.32 17.13
CA ARG A 695 4.60 -10.37 18.22
C ARG A 695 4.61 -11.70 18.96
N ALA A 696 4.69 -12.81 18.20
CA ALA A 696 4.82 -14.13 18.79
C ALA A 696 6.15 -14.27 19.55
N TRP A 697 7.27 -13.82 18.96
CA TRP A 697 8.58 -13.86 19.63
C TRP A 697 8.57 -13.07 20.94
N GLN A 698 8.07 -11.84 20.93
CA GLN A 698 7.98 -10.99 22.14
C GLN A 698 7.11 -11.63 23.24
N ARG A 699 6.08 -12.39 22.86
CA ARG A 699 5.22 -13.10 23.82
C ARG A 699 5.91 -14.30 24.46
N PHE A 700 6.58 -15.12 23.69
CA PHE A 700 7.11 -16.41 24.14
C PHE A 700 8.58 -16.37 24.52
N TYR A 701 9.32 -15.38 24.02
CA TYR A 701 10.73 -15.13 24.31
C TYR A 701 10.98 -13.69 24.78
N PRO A 702 10.25 -13.20 25.84
CA PRO A 702 10.30 -11.79 26.23
C PRO A 702 11.68 -11.30 26.69
N GLN A 703 12.60 -12.21 27.02
CA GLN A 703 13.96 -11.91 27.49
C GLN A 703 15.04 -12.15 26.41
N GLN A 704 14.67 -12.65 25.24
CA GLN A 704 15.62 -12.94 24.18
C GLN A 704 15.58 -11.87 23.10
N SER A 705 16.75 -11.60 22.50
CA SER A 705 16.84 -10.73 21.33
C SER A 705 16.07 -11.34 20.14
N LEU A 706 15.47 -10.50 19.36
CA LEU A 706 14.80 -10.92 18.13
C LEU A 706 15.82 -11.44 17.12
N PRO A 707 15.66 -12.67 16.58
CA PRO A 707 16.58 -13.23 15.58
C PRO A 707 16.22 -12.72 14.17
N PHE A 708 16.07 -11.41 14.01
CA PHE A 708 15.74 -10.76 12.75
C PHE A 708 16.47 -9.43 12.65
N ASP A 709 17.14 -9.23 11.53
CA ASP A 709 17.84 -7.99 11.20
C ASP A 709 16.97 -7.14 10.25
N TRP A 710 16.78 -5.88 10.62
CA TRP A 710 16.02 -4.93 9.80
C TRP A 710 16.79 -4.39 8.60
N GLN A 711 18.12 -4.47 8.59
CA GLN A 711 18.95 -3.83 7.58
C GLN A 711 18.59 -4.27 6.14
N PRO A 712 18.38 -5.57 5.83
CA PRO A 712 18.00 -5.98 4.49
C PRO A 712 16.68 -5.37 3.99
N LEU A 713 15.67 -5.26 4.87
CA LEU A 713 14.40 -4.60 4.51
C LEU A 713 14.56 -3.08 4.34
N LEU A 714 15.43 -2.44 5.12
CA LEU A 714 15.75 -1.02 4.94
C LEU A 714 16.54 -0.79 3.65
N ASP A 715 17.48 -1.65 3.33
CA ASP A 715 18.23 -1.58 2.07
C ASP A 715 17.26 -1.74 0.88
N HIS A 716 16.32 -2.69 0.96
CA HIS A 716 15.27 -2.81 -0.04
C HIS A 716 14.41 -1.54 -0.14
N PHE A 717 13.96 -0.98 0.98
CA PHE A 717 13.15 0.23 1.02
C PHE A 717 13.83 1.44 0.38
N PHE A 718 15.14 1.59 0.56
CA PHE A 718 15.89 2.76 0.09
C PHE A 718 16.54 2.58 -1.28
N PHE A 719 16.93 1.35 -1.64
CA PHE A 719 17.86 1.15 -2.74
C PHE A 719 17.43 0.10 -3.76
N ASP A 720 16.29 -0.59 -3.56
CA ASP A 720 15.87 -1.66 -4.45
C ASP A 720 14.40 -1.53 -4.87
N ALA A 721 14.04 -2.18 -5.97
CA ALA A 721 12.68 -2.24 -6.55
C ALA A 721 11.98 -0.87 -6.59
N CYS A 722 10.99 -0.61 -5.78
CA CYS A 722 10.30 0.68 -5.67
C CYS A 722 10.87 1.50 -4.52
N LEU A 723 11.61 2.55 -4.84
CA LEU A 723 12.25 3.40 -3.84
C LEU A 723 11.23 4.06 -2.90
N GLY A 724 11.44 3.90 -1.61
CA GLY A 724 10.55 4.42 -0.57
C GLY A 724 9.29 3.58 -0.36
N SER A 725 9.31 2.29 -0.77
CA SER A 725 8.24 1.33 -0.47
C SER A 725 8.80 -0.08 -0.24
N ILE A 726 7.93 -1.04 0.07
CA ILE A 726 8.31 -2.43 0.30
C ILE A 726 7.46 -3.33 -0.59
N SER A 727 8.13 -4.22 -1.32
CA SER A 727 7.48 -5.18 -2.20
C SER A 727 6.56 -6.14 -1.45
N GLU A 728 5.60 -6.70 -2.17
CA GLU A 728 4.62 -7.65 -1.66
C GLU A 728 5.26 -8.94 -1.17
N ILE A 729 6.05 -9.56 -2.05
CA ILE A 729 6.71 -10.85 -1.82
C ILE A 729 8.15 -10.82 -2.32
N PHE A 730 8.91 -11.83 -1.90
CA PHE A 730 10.24 -12.12 -2.43
C PHE A 730 10.32 -13.59 -2.81
N ASP A 731 11.27 -13.94 -3.70
CA ASP A 731 11.59 -15.34 -3.96
C ASP A 731 11.97 -16.04 -2.65
N GLY A 732 11.52 -17.29 -2.49
CA GLY A 732 11.83 -18.10 -1.30
C GLY A 732 13.30 -18.50 -1.22
N ASP A 733 13.96 -18.62 -2.38
CA ASP A 733 15.37 -18.95 -2.52
C ASP A 733 16.23 -17.66 -2.60
N SER A 734 17.45 -17.74 -2.06
CA SER A 734 18.45 -16.69 -2.22
C SER A 734 18.72 -16.42 -3.72
N PRO A 735 18.92 -15.16 -4.13
CA PRO A 735 19.12 -13.94 -3.33
C PRO A 735 17.81 -13.26 -2.84
N HIS A 736 16.67 -13.93 -2.88
CA HIS A 736 15.37 -13.37 -2.47
C HIS A 736 14.95 -12.16 -3.32
N THR A 737 14.89 -12.34 -4.63
CA THR A 737 14.50 -11.27 -5.56
C THR A 737 13.10 -10.74 -5.23
N PRO A 738 12.89 -9.41 -5.15
CA PRO A 738 11.57 -8.83 -4.92
C PRO A 738 10.61 -9.13 -6.07
N ARG A 739 9.36 -9.43 -5.73
CA ARG A 739 8.31 -9.87 -6.64
C ARG A 739 6.96 -9.28 -6.24
N GLY A 740 5.93 -9.58 -7.03
CA GLY A 740 4.57 -9.12 -6.76
C GLY A 740 4.39 -7.63 -6.98
N ALA A 741 3.50 -7.00 -6.20
CA ALA A 741 3.28 -5.57 -6.21
C ALA A 741 4.53 -4.85 -5.69
N ILE A 742 4.90 -3.73 -6.34
CA ILE A 742 6.11 -2.99 -5.99
C ILE A 742 6.01 -2.26 -4.64
N ALA A 743 4.78 -2.00 -4.21
CA ALA A 743 4.45 -1.30 -2.98
C ALA A 743 3.23 -1.97 -2.34
N GLN A 744 3.40 -2.55 -1.15
CA GLN A 744 2.35 -3.33 -0.49
C GLN A 744 2.03 -2.77 0.90
N ALA A 745 0.75 -2.49 1.13
CA ALA A 745 0.26 -1.83 2.34
C ALA A 745 0.62 -2.60 3.62
N TRP A 746 0.33 -3.91 3.68
CA TRP A 746 0.62 -4.70 4.88
C TRP A 746 2.12 -4.93 5.13
N SER A 747 2.96 -4.94 4.07
CA SER A 747 4.42 -5.02 4.22
C SER A 747 4.96 -3.76 4.91
N VAL A 748 4.58 -2.58 4.42
CA VAL A 748 4.96 -1.29 5.03
C VAL A 748 4.36 -1.16 6.44
N ALA A 749 3.10 -1.55 6.61
CA ALA A 749 2.38 -1.45 7.89
C ALA A 749 3.04 -2.27 9.00
N GLU A 750 3.43 -3.52 8.74
CA GLU A 750 4.03 -4.38 9.76
C GLU A 750 5.47 -3.96 10.09
N VAL A 751 6.20 -3.34 9.15
CA VAL A 751 7.48 -2.68 9.47
C VAL A 751 7.26 -1.49 10.40
N ILE A 752 6.33 -0.58 10.10
CA ILE A 752 5.98 0.56 10.95
C ILE A 752 5.56 0.10 12.35
N ARG A 753 4.80 -0.99 12.43
CA ARG A 753 4.28 -1.51 13.69
C ARG A 753 5.36 -1.95 14.67
N HIS A 754 6.52 -2.38 14.18
CA HIS A 754 7.56 -3.03 14.97
C HIS A 754 8.93 -2.36 14.97
N MET A 755 9.13 -1.35 14.12
CA MET A 755 10.41 -0.67 13.96
C MET A 755 10.50 0.63 14.79
N LYS A 756 9.95 0.65 16.00
CA LYS A 756 10.02 1.83 16.89
C LYS A 756 11.38 1.94 17.57
#